data_f6e73fd553ae102b8ec4274b1cc7b7b2
#
_entry.id   f6e73fd553ae102b8ec4274b1cc7b7b2
#
_cell.length_a   1.000
_cell.length_b   1.000
_cell.length_c   1.000
_cell.angle_alpha   90.00
_cell.angle_beta   90.00
_cell.angle_gamma   90.00
#
_symmetry.space_group_name_H-M   'P 1'
#
loop_
_entity.id
_entity.type
_entity.pdbx_description
1 polymer ?
#
loop_
_entity_poly.entity_id
_entity_poly.type
_entity_poly.pdbx_seq_one_letter_code
_entity_poly.pdbx_strand_id
1 'polypeptide(L)'
;MSIIDKILRAGEGRMLRRLDRLASQVDAMQEDFEALTDEELQAKTQEFKDRLEEGETLDDILVEAFATVREASWRILRMRPFHVQVMGGIALHQGKIAEMKTGEGKTLVATMPSYLRALTGKGVHVVTVNDYLAKYQSDLMSRVYNFLGMTCGCILVGQTPAERREMYACDITYGTNNEFGFDYLRDNMAQVPEDVVQRGHAFVIVDEVDSILIDEARTPLIISGPADGDLNRWYVEFARIARLLTRDEDYEVDEKKKTVGILEPGIDKVEDQLGVENLYEAANTPLIGFLNNAIRAKELFFRDRDYIVDAGEVLIVDEHTGRVLPGRRYNDGMHQAIEAKEGVEIKAENQTLATITLQNYFRLYPEGSRSGMTGTAETEAAEFASTYKIDVIPIPTNKPMIRKDQPDLVYPTEKGKLNAIVEDVVARHEAGQPVLIGTASVEKSELLSQMLKKKGIKHEVLNAKQHAREAEVVAMAGRKGAVTVATNMAGRGTDIMLGGNSEVIAQKNLAAEGLDPKENPEEYREAWPVALKDAEEAVKAEREEVRELGGLYVLGSERHESRRIDNQLRGRSGRQGDPGESRFYLSMEDDLMRLFNSGMAQRIMASGAYPEDLPLENRIVSRSIQSAQHQVEARNFEIRKNVLKYDDVMTGQRETIYGERRRVLEGEDMKPQLRSFMESLVTGLVDEAVADKPVDEWDLRALWENLRGYYPPSVTLEEVEEEHGGRNSLIRDDLVNELVGDIHAVYEDTEDRLNANPLAQAQLGDEPMRTLERRVVISVVDRLWREHLYEMDYLKEGIGLRAMGQRDPLVEYKDEGAQMFQAMVERIREESVQQVFSYAKQFERALAAAEEEAGGSIASASVAPEQAPASSETAEPSVEEVAAAESAASEAAREAVAHARSVMGNVGRQKAPSRVSYSSAEGSASGASPSGGNRAERRAAAKKRRRR
;
A
#
# COMPACT_ATOMS: atom_id res chain seq x y z
N MET A 1 2.87 -3.00 -39.20
CA MET A 1 1.59 -2.79 -38.52
C MET A 1 0.66 -3.94 -38.84
N SER A 2 0.19 -4.66 -37.80
CA SER A 2 -0.76 -5.76 -37.93
C SER A 2 -2.13 -5.23 -38.37
N ILE A 3 -2.98 -6.11 -38.91
CA ILE A 3 -4.38 -5.77 -39.27
C ILE A 3 -5.15 -5.39 -37.99
N ILE A 4 -4.79 -5.99 -36.86
CA ILE A 4 -5.36 -5.69 -35.55
C ILE A 4 -5.01 -4.26 -35.11
N ASP A 5 -3.76 -3.80 -35.34
CA ASP A 5 -3.34 -2.42 -35.06
C ASP A 5 -4.14 -1.39 -35.88
N LYS A 6 -4.51 -1.74 -37.11
CA LYS A 6 -5.33 -0.87 -37.97
C LYS A 6 -6.79 -0.79 -37.51
N ILE A 7 -7.34 -1.88 -36.95
CA ILE A 7 -8.72 -1.91 -36.44
C ILE A 7 -8.82 -1.15 -35.14
N LEU A 8 -7.88 -1.35 -34.21
CA LEU A 8 -7.78 -0.58 -32.96
C LEU A 8 -7.66 0.94 -33.24
N ARG A 9 -6.77 1.34 -34.14
CA ARG A 9 -6.57 2.75 -34.53
C ARG A 9 -7.77 3.39 -35.26
N ALA A 10 -8.64 2.61 -35.90
CA ALA A 10 -9.87 3.16 -36.53
C ALA A 10 -10.88 3.69 -35.50
N GLY A 11 -10.88 3.14 -34.28
CA GLY A 11 -11.62 3.64 -33.11
C GLY A 11 -11.03 4.91 -32.50
N GLU A 12 -9.70 4.97 -32.38
CA GLU A 12 -8.93 6.10 -31.83
C GLU A 12 -9.22 7.41 -32.62
N GLY A 13 -9.25 7.35 -33.90
CA GLY A 13 -9.52 8.53 -34.75
C GLY A 13 -10.94 9.11 -34.60
N ARG A 14 -11.92 8.30 -34.19
CA ARG A 14 -13.26 8.82 -33.84
C ARG A 14 -13.27 9.46 -32.47
N MET A 15 -12.59 8.83 -31.50
CA MET A 15 -12.46 9.34 -30.15
C MET A 15 -11.74 10.69 -30.15
N LEU A 16 -10.57 10.79 -30.79
CA LEU A 16 -9.83 12.04 -30.91
C LEU A 16 -10.67 13.16 -31.52
N ARG A 17 -11.44 12.89 -32.58
CA ARG A 17 -12.36 13.88 -33.18
C ARG A 17 -13.48 14.29 -32.24
N ARG A 18 -13.94 13.41 -31.34
CA ARG A 18 -14.94 13.76 -30.31
C ARG A 18 -14.31 14.67 -29.25
N LEU A 19 -13.10 14.33 -28.79
CA LEU A 19 -12.35 15.14 -27.80
C LEU A 19 -12.05 16.53 -28.38
N ASP A 20 -11.55 16.60 -29.64
CA ASP A 20 -11.25 17.83 -30.35
C ASP A 20 -12.49 18.76 -30.50
N ARG A 21 -13.66 18.16 -30.79
CA ARG A 21 -14.92 18.95 -30.88
C ARG A 21 -15.31 19.53 -29.54
N LEU A 22 -15.23 18.73 -28.41
CA LEU A 22 -15.55 19.23 -27.07
C LEU A 22 -14.54 20.30 -26.64
N ALA A 23 -13.25 20.09 -26.89
CA ALA A 23 -12.21 21.07 -26.60
C ALA A 23 -12.43 22.37 -27.36
N SER A 24 -12.85 22.28 -28.64
CA SER A 24 -13.20 23.47 -29.45
C SER A 24 -14.40 24.24 -28.86
N GLN A 25 -15.36 23.55 -28.23
CA GLN A 25 -16.46 24.23 -27.54
C GLN A 25 -15.95 24.95 -26.29
N VAL A 26 -15.03 24.35 -25.51
CA VAL A 26 -14.38 25.02 -24.37
C VAL A 26 -13.59 26.25 -24.84
N ASP A 27 -12.83 26.14 -25.94
CA ASP A 27 -12.09 27.27 -26.47
C ASP A 27 -13.00 28.41 -26.91
N ALA A 28 -14.17 28.09 -27.51
CA ALA A 28 -15.14 29.09 -27.99
C ALA A 28 -15.75 29.92 -26.84
N MET A 29 -15.77 29.39 -25.60
CA MET A 29 -16.27 30.09 -24.41
C MET A 29 -15.27 31.07 -23.79
N GLN A 30 -14.05 31.16 -24.34
CA GLN A 30 -12.98 31.93 -23.71
C GLN A 30 -13.34 33.39 -23.47
N GLU A 31 -13.87 34.09 -24.50
CA GLU A 31 -14.21 35.51 -24.43
C GLU A 31 -15.30 35.76 -23.38
N ASP A 32 -16.32 34.88 -23.31
CA ASP A 32 -17.41 34.99 -22.32
C ASP A 32 -16.89 34.84 -20.88
N PHE A 33 -15.97 33.91 -20.62
CA PHE A 33 -15.41 33.67 -19.28
C PHE A 33 -14.34 34.70 -18.89
N GLU A 34 -13.60 35.26 -19.84
CA GLU A 34 -12.68 36.39 -19.59
C GLU A 34 -13.44 37.66 -19.14
N ALA A 35 -14.67 37.87 -19.62
CA ALA A 35 -15.50 39.02 -19.27
C ALA A 35 -16.09 38.94 -17.84
N LEU A 36 -16.13 37.76 -17.20
CA LEU A 36 -16.65 37.58 -15.84
C LEU A 36 -15.75 38.24 -14.79
N THR A 37 -16.32 38.78 -13.74
CA THR A 37 -15.56 39.18 -12.54
C THR A 37 -15.09 37.96 -11.77
N ASP A 38 -14.22 38.17 -10.80
CA ASP A 38 -13.74 37.06 -9.95
C ASP A 38 -14.90 36.42 -9.16
N GLU A 39 -15.83 37.25 -8.66
CA GLU A 39 -17.00 36.81 -7.91
C GLU A 39 -17.97 36.02 -8.80
N GLU A 40 -18.20 36.48 -10.05
CA GLU A 40 -19.07 35.78 -10.99
C GLU A 40 -18.45 34.42 -11.40
N LEU A 41 -17.11 34.37 -11.58
CA LEU A 41 -16.41 33.13 -11.91
C LEU A 41 -16.45 32.14 -10.75
N GLN A 42 -16.29 32.60 -9.51
CA GLN A 42 -16.41 31.78 -8.28
C GLN A 42 -17.84 31.24 -8.09
N ALA A 43 -18.86 32.09 -8.40
CA ALA A 43 -20.27 31.70 -8.30
C ALA A 43 -20.66 30.54 -9.22
N LYS A 44 -19.91 30.33 -10.32
CA LYS A 44 -20.13 29.17 -11.21
C LYS A 44 -20.05 27.82 -10.50
N THR A 45 -19.24 27.69 -9.46
CA THR A 45 -19.16 26.43 -8.68
C THR A 45 -20.50 26.09 -8.03
N GLN A 46 -21.18 27.06 -7.42
CA GLN A 46 -22.49 26.83 -6.83
C GLN A 46 -23.55 26.59 -7.90
N GLU A 47 -23.53 27.37 -8.98
CA GLU A 47 -24.44 27.18 -10.14
C GLU A 47 -24.35 25.72 -10.66
N PHE A 48 -23.15 25.18 -10.83
CA PHE A 48 -22.97 23.79 -11.29
C PHE A 48 -23.47 22.77 -10.28
N LYS A 49 -23.26 22.98 -8.97
CA LYS A 49 -23.80 22.09 -7.92
C LYS A 49 -25.33 22.09 -7.95
N ASP A 50 -25.96 23.25 -8.06
CA ASP A 50 -27.40 23.38 -8.13
C ASP A 50 -27.98 22.66 -9.37
N ARG A 51 -27.35 22.82 -10.54
CA ARG A 51 -27.73 22.12 -11.78
C ARG A 51 -27.62 20.60 -11.68
N LEU A 52 -26.57 20.10 -10.99
CA LEU A 52 -26.43 18.66 -10.72
C LEU A 52 -27.53 18.14 -9.76
N GLU A 53 -27.94 18.94 -8.77
CA GLU A 53 -29.07 18.63 -7.88
C GLU A 53 -30.39 18.63 -8.62
N GLU A 54 -30.56 19.51 -9.63
CA GLU A 54 -31.70 19.56 -10.54
C GLU A 54 -31.77 18.42 -11.56
N GLY A 55 -30.68 17.58 -11.64
CA GLY A 55 -30.63 16.35 -12.41
C GLY A 55 -29.83 16.42 -13.72
N GLU A 56 -29.13 17.52 -13.99
CA GLU A 56 -28.13 17.54 -15.07
C GLU A 56 -26.97 16.58 -14.76
N THR A 57 -26.30 16.11 -15.80
CA THR A 57 -25.16 15.23 -15.66
C THR A 57 -23.84 16.01 -15.72
N LEU A 58 -22.74 15.37 -15.24
CA LEU A 58 -21.40 15.96 -15.38
C LEU A 58 -21.02 16.22 -16.86
N ASP A 59 -21.52 15.42 -17.80
CA ASP A 59 -21.27 15.61 -19.24
C ASP A 59 -21.99 16.86 -19.77
N ASP A 60 -23.16 17.23 -19.22
CA ASP A 60 -23.92 18.41 -19.65
C ASP A 60 -23.20 19.69 -19.25
N ILE A 61 -22.61 19.76 -18.06
CA ILE A 61 -21.88 20.94 -17.56
C ILE A 61 -20.39 20.95 -17.91
N LEU A 62 -19.85 19.89 -18.53
CA LEU A 62 -18.42 19.69 -18.78
C LEU A 62 -17.75 20.87 -19.45
N VAL A 63 -18.34 21.39 -20.53
CA VAL A 63 -17.76 22.46 -21.33
C VAL A 63 -17.60 23.74 -20.53
N GLU A 64 -18.65 24.14 -19.80
CA GLU A 64 -18.66 25.32 -18.95
C GLU A 64 -17.71 25.17 -17.75
N ALA A 65 -17.71 23.99 -17.09
CA ALA A 65 -16.82 23.72 -15.97
C ALA A 65 -15.35 23.75 -16.37
N PHE A 66 -15.00 23.21 -17.54
CA PHE A 66 -13.62 23.28 -18.08
C PHE A 66 -13.23 24.71 -18.45
N ALA A 67 -14.14 25.48 -19.03
CA ALA A 67 -13.90 26.91 -19.31
C ALA A 67 -13.66 27.70 -18.02
N THR A 68 -14.41 27.40 -16.94
CA THR A 68 -14.23 28.00 -15.61
C THR A 68 -12.82 27.74 -15.06
N VAL A 69 -12.36 26.47 -15.05
CA VAL A 69 -11.03 26.12 -14.57
C VAL A 69 -9.94 26.72 -15.44
N ARG A 70 -10.15 26.77 -16.76
CA ARG A 70 -9.20 27.34 -17.72
C ARG A 70 -8.96 28.81 -17.45
N GLU A 71 -10.02 29.60 -17.21
CA GLU A 71 -9.90 31.00 -16.87
C GLU A 71 -9.34 31.21 -15.45
N ALA A 72 -9.79 30.44 -14.45
CA ALA A 72 -9.24 30.50 -13.09
C ALA A 72 -7.74 30.21 -13.08
N SER A 73 -7.27 29.19 -13.83
CA SER A 73 -5.85 28.86 -13.96
C SER A 73 -5.04 30.01 -14.58
N TRP A 74 -5.62 30.71 -15.55
CA TRP A 74 -5.00 31.89 -16.12
C TRP A 74 -4.89 33.06 -15.12
N ARG A 75 -5.95 33.33 -14.38
CA ARG A 75 -5.95 34.42 -13.38
C ARG A 75 -4.96 34.16 -12.25
N ILE A 76 -4.94 32.94 -11.73
CA ILE A 76 -4.20 32.60 -10.50
C ILE A 76 -2.75 32.18 -10.78
N LEU A 77 -2.51 31.35 -11.84
CA LEU A 77 -1.20 30.78 -12.13
C LEU A 77 -0.52 31.42 -13.33
N ARG A 78 -1.24 32.26 -14.11
CA ARG A 78 -0.81 32.75 -15.44
C ARG A 78 -0.54 31.58 -16.43
N MET A 79 -1.21 30.46 -16.23
CA MET A 79 -1.13 29.25 -17.05
C MET A 79 -2.50 28.99 -17.66
N ARG A 80 -2.65 29.19 -18.95
CA ARG A 80 -3.90 28.88 -19.65
C ARG A 80 -3.75 27.50 -20.30
N PRO A 81 -4.61 26.51 -19.96
CA PRO A 81 -4.59 25.20 -20.61
C PRO A 81 -4.72 25.31 -22.12
N PHE A 82 -3.82 24.63 -22.85
CA PHE A 82 -3.87 24.56 -24.31
C PHE A 82 -5.00 23.64 -24.77
N HIS A 83 -5.42 23.78 -26.05
CA HIS A 83 -6.44 22.93 -26.65
C HIS A 83 -6.19 21.43 -26.43
N VAL A 84 -4.96 20.94 -26.65
CA VAL A 84 -4.58 19.54 -26.44
C VAL A 84 -4.62 19.13 -24.95
N GLN A 85 -4.40 20.07 -24.04
CA GLN A 85 -4.52 19.82 -22.60
C GLN A 85 -6.00 19.68 -22.19
N VAL A 86 -6.89 20.48 -22.79
CA VAL A 86 -8.35 20.32 -22.61
C VAL A 86 -8.79 18.95 -23.13
N MET A 87 -8.32 18.52 -24.32
CA MET A 87 -8.58 17.16 -24.83
C MET A 87 -8.13 16.08 -23.85
N GLY A 88 -6.94 16.23 -23.27
CA GLY A 88 -6.40 15.33 -22.23
C GLY A 88 -7.30 15.28 -20.99
N GLY A 89 -7.73 16.44 -20.49
CA GLY A 89 -8.65 16.54 -19.34
C GLY A 89 -10.00 15.86 -19.58
N ILE A 90 -10.56 16.01 -20.80
CA ILE A 90 -11.81 15.34 -21.19
C ILE A 90 -11.62 13.81 -21.25
N ALA A 91 -10.47 13.32 -21.75
CA ALA A 91 -10.15 11.90 -21.76
C ALA A 91 -10.05 11.33 -20.34
N LEU A 92 -9.42 12.08 -19.39
CA LEU A 92 -9.38 11.71 -17.97
C LEU A 92 -10.79 11.66 -17.36
N HIS A 93 -11.62 12.67 -17.60
CA HIS A 93 -13.01 12.68 -17.13
C HIS A 93 -13.79 11.44 -17.59
N GLN A 94 -13.53 10.96 -18.82
CA GLN A 94 -14.17 9.77 -19.39
C GLN A 94 -13.56 8.45 -18.92
N GLY A 95 -12.74 8.45 -17.89
CA GLY A 95 -12.10 7.25 -17.33
C GLY A 95 -11.10 6.59 -18.28
N LYS A 96 -10.32 7.40 -19.01
CA LYS A 96 -9.29 6.95 -19.94
C LYS A 96 -7.89 7.32 -19.46
N ILE A 97 -6.87 6.67 -20.02
CA ILE A 97 -5.49 7.10 -19.86
C ILE A 97 -5.17 8.10 -20.98
N ALA A 98 -4.87 9.34 -20.59
CA ALA A 98 -4.35 10.33 -21.50
C ALA A 98 -2.84 10.16 -21.66
N GLU A 99 -2.38 9.59 -22.77
CA GLU A 99 -0.96 9.59 -23.09
C GLU A 99 -0.56 10.95 -23.65
N MET A 100 0.06 11.76 -22.79
CA MET A 100 0.61 13.06 -23.14
C MET A 100 2.12 13.05 -22.96
N LYS A 101 2.86 13.41 -24.00
CA LYS A 101 4.33 13.41 -23.94
C LYS A 101 4.85 14.21 -22.73
N THR A 102 6.00 13.81 -22.24
CA THR A 102 6.64 14.48 -21.09
C THR A 102 6.85 15.97 -21.42
N GLY A 103 6.55 16.85 -20.45
CA GLY A 103 6.63 18.31 -20.65
C GLY A 103 5.38 18.96 -21.28
N GLU A 104 4.28 18.22 -21.51
CA GLU A 104 3.01 18.77 -21.99
C GLU A 104 2.10 19.32 -20.85
N GLY A 105 2.60 19.44 -19.63
CA GLY A 105 1.88 20.08 -18.52
C GLY A 105 0.74 19.22 -17.93
N LYS A 106 0.95 17.92 -17.77
CA LYS A 106 -0.03 16.97 -17.24
C LYS A 106 -0.66 17.40 -15.90
N THR A 107 0.11 18.02 -15.01
CA THR A 107 -0.39 18.52 -13.71
C THR A 107 -1.54 19.52 -13.89
N LEU A 108 -1.43 20.43 -14.86
CA LEU A 108 -2.49 21.39 -15.18
C LEU A 108 -3.69 20.70 -15.84
N VAL A 109 -3.46 19.65 -16.64
CA VAL A 109 -4.53 18.86 -17.28
C VAL A 109 -5.43 18.20 -16.25
N ALA A 110 -4.86 17.62 -15.20
CA ALA A 110 -5.61 16.95 -14.12
C ALA A 110 -6.56 17.90 -13.37
N THR A 111 -6.27 19.21 -13.36
CA THR A 111 -7.06 20.18 -12.60
C THR A 111 -8.50 20.28 -13.09
N MET A 112 -8.72 20.23 -14.41
CA MET A 112 -10.05 20.36 -15.02
C MET A 112 -10.98 19.19 -14.65
N PRO A 113 -10.62 17.91 -14.89
CA PRO A 113 -11.47 16.80 -14.50
C PRO A 113 -11.61 16.63 -12.98
N SER A 114 -10.58 17.01 -12.20
CA SER A 114 -10.66 16.98 -10.73
C SER A 114 -11.73 17.95 -10.23
N TYR A 115 -11.74 19.19 -10.72
CA TYR A 115 -12.78 20.16 -10.39
C TYR A 115 -14.17 19.64 -10.75
N LEU A 116 -14.38 19.23 -12.02
CA LEU A 116 -15.66 18.75 -12.50
C LEU A 116 -16.20 17.57 -11.66
N ARG A 117 -15.36 16.60 -11.38
CA ARG A 117 -15.74 15.41 -10.58
C ARG A 117 -15.98 15.75 -9.11
N ALA A 118 -15.25 16.70 -8.55
CA ALA A 118 -15.38 17.16 -7.18
C ALA A 118 -16.72 17.86 -6.91
N LEU A 119 -17.39 18.45 -7.93
CA LEU A 119 -18.72 19.05 -7.81
C LEU A 119 -19.77 18.08 -7.24
N THR A 120 -19.57 16.76 -7.41
CA THR A 120 -20.47 15.73 -6.84
C THR A 120 -20.40 15.61 -5.31
N GLY A 121 -19.44 16.24 -4.63
CA GLY A 121 -19.21 16.12 -3.18
C GLY A 121 -18.67 14.76 -2.71
N LYS A 122 -18.43 13.80 -3.62
CA LYS A 122 -17.98 12.44 -3.28
C LYS A 122 -16.47 12.29 -3.07
N GLY A 123 -15.70 13.33 -3.34
CA GLY A 123 -14.25 13.34 -3.26
C GLY A 123 -13.56 12.81 -4.54
N VAL A 124 -12.41 13.39 -4.85
CA VAL A 124 -11.55 13.01 -5.96
C VAL A 124 -10.15 12.74 -5.43
N HIS A 125 -9.58 11.60 -5.79
CA HIS A 125 -8.20 11.26 -5.45
C HIS A 125 -7.27 11.51 -6.64
N VAL A 126 -6.17 12.24 -6.41
CA VAL A 126 -5.09 12.44 -7.38
C VAL A 126 -3.84 11.76 -6.84
N VAL A 127 -3.48 10.67 -7.49
CA VAL A 127 -2.41 9.77 -7.04
C VAL A 127 -1.14 10.02 -7.82
N THR A 128 -0.01 10.16 -7.12
CA THR A 128 1.31 10.33 -7.73
C THR A 128 2.34 9.39 -7.08
N VAL A 129 3.57 9.39 -7.60
CA VAL A 129 4.59 8.39 -7.25
C VAL A 129 5.35 8.67 -5.95
N ASN A 130 5.38 9.90 -5.44
CA ASN A 130 6.10 10.23 -4.20
C ASN A 130 5.53 11.47 -3.48
N ASP A 131 5.87 11.62 -2.19
CA ASP A 131 5.39 12.70 -1.32
C ASP A 131 5.79 14.10 -1.81
N TYR A 132 6.97 14.23 -2.43
CA TYR A 132 7.41 15.52 -2.97
C TYR A 132 6.48 16.01 -4.07
N LEU A 133 6.14 15.15 -5.03
CA LEU A 133 5.22 15.49 -6.12
C LEU A 133 3.80 15.69 -5.60
N ALA A 134 3.33 14.85 -4.67
CA ALA A 134 2.01 14.99 -4.05
C ALA A 134 1.87 16.39 -3.41
N LYS A 135 2.86 16.77 -2.59
CA LYS A 135 2.87 18.07 -1.94
C LYS A 135 3.02 19.23 -2.93
N TYR A 136 3.97 19.14 -3.85
CA TYR A 136 4.22 20.20 -4.84
C TYR A 136 2.98 20.43 -5.73
N GLN A 137 2.37 19.37 -6.24
CA GLN A 137 1.20 19.48 -7.11
C GLN A 137 -0.03 19.98 -6.34
N SER A 138 -0.25 19.50 -5.11
CA SER A 138 -1.35 19.97 -4.26
C SER A 138 -1.19 21.44 -3.89
N ASP A 139 0.01 21.88 -3.46
CA ASP A 139 0.30 23.28 -3.09
C ASP A 139 0.10 24.23 -4.28
N LEU A 140 0.46 23.79 -5.50
CA LEU A 140 0.31 24.60 -6.71
C LEU A 140 -1.16 24.67 -7.16
N MET A 141 -1.85 23.52 -7.26
CA MET A 141 -3.20 23.44 -7.84
C MET A 141 -4.28 23.84 -6.83
N SER A 142 -4.05 23.70 -5.53
CA SER A 142 -4.95 24.20 -4.48
C SER A 142 -5.27 25.69 -4.63
N ARG A 143 -4.35 26.47 -5.17
CA ARG A 143 -4.56 27.90 -5.42
C ARG A 143 -5.70 28.13 -6.40
N VAL A 144 -5.83 27.28 -7.43
CA VAL A 144 -6.93 27.34 -8.42
C VAL A 144 -8.21 26.80 -7.80
N TYR A 145 -8.13 25.66 -7.10
CA TYR A 145 -9.31 25.05 -6.45
C TYR A 145 -9.91 25.97 -5.39
N ASN A 146 -9.09 26.53 -4.50
CA ASN A 146 -9.53 27.45 -3.44
C ASN A 146 -10.14 28.73 -4.01
N PHE A 147 -9.57 29.26 -5.12
CA PHE A 147 -10.17 30.40 -5.81
C PHE A 147 -11.60 30.08 -6.30
N LEU A 148 -11.84 28.84 -6.75
CA LEU A 148 -13.15 28.38 -7.19
C LEU A 148 -14.03 27.85 -6.02
N GLY A 149 -13.63 28.01 -4.76
CA GLY A 149 -14.40 27.58 -3.59
C GLY A 149 -14.38 26.09 -3.31
N MET A 150 -13.40 25.35 -3.88
CA MET A 150 -13.18 23.93 -3.61
C MET A 150 -12.02 23.73 -2.63
N THR A 151 -12.11 22.71 -1.80
CA THR A 151 -11.09 22.35 -0.82
C THR A 151 -10.10 21.32 -1.38
N CYS A 152 -8.82 21.43 -0.98
CA CYS A 152 -7.76 20.52 -1.43
C CYS A 152 -6.90 20.06 -0.25
N GLY A 153 -6.79 18.75 -0.06
CA GLY A 153 -5.94 18.11 0.94
C GLY A 153 -4.77 17.34 0.32
N CYS A 154 -3.78 17.02 1.14
CA CYS A 154 -2.62 16.21 0.73
C CYS A 154 -2.26 15.21 1.84
N ILE A 155 -2.25 13.92 1.50
CA ILE A 155 -1.82 12.84 2.37
C ILE A 155 -0.32 12.64 2.24
N LEU A 156 0.39 12.69 3.37
CA LEU A 156 1.84 12.54 3.46
C LEU A 156 2.22 11.54 4.55
N VAL A 157 3.41 10.97 4.42
CA VAL A 157 3.97 10.08 5.44
C VAL A 157 4.06 10.81 6.79
N GLY A 158 3.66 10.11 7.87
CA GLY A 158 3.78 10.61 9.24
C GLY A 158 2.59 11.43 9.78
N GLN A 159 1.57 11.69 8.99
CA GLN A 159 0.32 12.30 9.46
C GLN A 159 -0.47 11.33 10.38
N THR A 160 -1.11 11.90 11.39
CA THR A 160 -2.02 11.17 12.29
C THR A 160 -3.34 10.83 11.61
N PRO A 161 -4.12 9.84 12.10
CA PRO A 161 -5.44 9.54 11.54
C PRO A 161 -6.40 10.75 11.51
N ALA A 162 -6.35 11.63 12.54
CA ALA A 162 -7.16 12.84 12.58
C ALA A 162 -6.78 13.81 11.45
N GLU A 163 -5.49 14.09 11.25
CA GLU A 163 -5.00 14.93 10.16
C GLU A 163 -5.36 14.34 8.79
N ARG A 164 -5.24 13.02 8.61
CA ARG A 164 -5.61 12.33 7.36
C ARG A 164 -7.11 12.46 7.09
N ARG A 165 -7.97 12.31 8.10
CA ARG A 165 -9.41 12.46 7.96
C ARG A 165 -9.79 13.86 7.48
N GLU A 166 -9.12 14.91 7.99
CA GLU A 166 -9.30 16.27 7.50
C GLU A 166 -8.91 16.40 6.02
N MET A 167 -7.80 15.77 5.59
CA MET A 167 -7.37 15.77 4.19
C MET A 167 -8.35 15.01 3.27
N TYR A 168 -8.86 13.85 3.71
CA TYR A 168 -9.87 13.10 2.94
C TYR A 168 -11.24 13.78 2.94
N ALA A 169 -11.53 14.64 3.92
CA ALA A 169 -12.76 15.44 3.93
C ALA A 169 -12.78 16.52 2.84
N CYS A 170 -11.63 16.91 2.29
CA CYS A 170 -11.53 17.84 1.18
C CYS A 170 -12.19 17.30 -0.11
N ASP A 171 -12.59 18.21 -1.01
CA ASP A 171 -13.19 17.87 -2.30
C ASP A 171 -12.19 17.12 -3.21
N ILE A 172 -10.90 17.47 -3.11
CA ILE A 172 -9.82 16.86 -3.89
C ILE A 172 -8.68 16.51 -2.92
N THR A 173 -8.21 15.25 -2.96
CA THR A 173 -7.12 14.76 -2.11
C THR A 173 -5.98 14.23 -2.94
N TYR A 174 -4.78 14.82 -2.77
CA TYR A 174 -3.53 14.35 -3.35
C TYR A 174 -2.82 13.38 -2.40
N GLY A 175 -2.04 12.47 -2.93
CA GLY A 175 -1.22 11.54 -2.15
C GLY A 175 -0.49 10.53 -3.02
N THR A 176 0.31 9.66 -2.39
CA THR A 176 0.97 8.57 -3.12
C THR A 176 0.08 7.33 -3.17
N ASN A 177 0.30 6.47 -4.18
CA ASN A 177 -0.38 5.17 -4.29
C ASN A 177 -0.22 4.32 -3.02
N ASN A 178 0.95 4.36 -2.39
CA ASN A 178 1.24 3.63 -1.17
C ASN A 178 0.41 4.14 0.00
N GLU A 179 0.37 5.46 0.23
CA GLU A 179 -0.40 6.04 1.34
C GLU A 179 -1.90 5.81 1.20
N PHE A 180 -2.47 5.99 -0.02
CA PHE A 180 -3.87 5.68 -0.26
C PHE A 180 -4.20 4.20 -0.03
N GLY A 181 -3.33 3.30 -0.49
CA GLY A 181 -3.54 1.86 -0.31
C GLY A 181 -3.34 1.41 1.15
N PHE A 182 -2.35 1.97 1.85
CA PHE A 182 -2.17 1.69 3.27
C PHE A 182 -3.28 2.28 4.14
N ASP A 183 -3.84 3.45 3.80
CA ASP A 183 -5.01 3.97 4.50
C ASP A 183 -6.23 3.07 4.32
N TYR A 184 -6.46 2.53 3.11
CA TYR A 184 -7.50 1.53 2.89
C TYR A 184 -7.32 0.30 3.80
N LEU A 185 -6.09 -0.22 3.89
CA LEU A 185 -5.82 -1.36 4.76
C LEU A 185 -6.00 -1.01 6.25
N ARG A 186 -5.54 0.19 6.69
CA ARG A 186 -5.73 0.68 8.07
C ARG A 186 -7.19 0.85 8.42
N ASP A 187 -8.00 1.41 7.53
CA ASP A 187 -9.45 1.59 7.71
C ASP A 187 -10.17 0.26 7.95
N ASN A 188 -9.72 -0.80 7.26
CA ASN A 188 -10.25 -2.15 7.45
C ASN A 188 -9.70 -2.88 8.69
N MET A 189 -8.78 -2.25 9.43
CA MET A 189 -8.27 -2.71 10.72
C MET A 189 -8.72 -1.80 11.89
N ALA A 190 -9.45 -0.72 11.61
CA ALA A 190 -9.93 0.26 12.60
C ALA A 190 -10.87 -0.41 13.61
N GLN A 191 -10.69 -0.10 14.91
CA GLN A 191 -11.49 -0.68 16.00
C GLN A 191 -12.68 0.21 16.39
N VAL A 192 -12.65 1.46 15.97
CA VAL A 192 -13.69 2.45 16.22
C VAL A 192 -13.93 3.26 14.93
N PRO A 193 -15.16 3.75 14.70
CA PRO A 193 -15.47 4.52 13.47
C PRO A 193 -14.60 5.77 13.30
N GLU A 194 -14.18 6.36 14.42
CA GLU A 194 -13.34 7.55 14.43
C GLU A 194 -11.93 7.33 13.88
N ASP A 195 -11.46 6.10 13.77
CA ASP A 195 -10.15 5.78 13.18
C ASP A 195 -10.20 5.58 11.65
N VAL A 196 -11.40 5.46 11.08
CA VAL A 196 -11.60 5.38 9.62
C VAL A 196 -11.36 6.75 9.00
N VAL A 197 -10.49 6.82 8.00
CA VAL A 197 -10.09 8.09 7.39
C VAL A 197 -10.66 8.31 5.99
N GLN A 198 -10.83 7.26 5.18
CA GLN A 198 -11.32 7.37 3.80
C GLN A 198 -12.84 7.42 3.73
N ARG A 199 -13.38 8.25 2.80
CA ARG A 199 -14.82 8.39 2.55
C ARG A 199 -15.36 7.46 1.47
N GLY A 200 -14.49 6.67 0.82
CA GLY A 200 -14.81 5.80 -0.31
C GLY A 200 -14.01 6.12 -1.57
N HIS A 201 -14.31 5.43 -2.67
CA HIS A 201 -13.54 5.41 -3.91
C HIS A 201 -14.41 5.89 -5.08
N ALA A 202 -14.69 7.21 -5.17
CA ALA A 202 -15.59 7.77 -6.17
C ALA A 202 -14.93 7.99 -7.54
N PHE A 203 -13.76 8.66 -7.57
CA PHE A 203 -13.01 8.96 -8.79
C PHE A 203 -11.52 9.08 -8.51
N VAL A 204 -10.68 8.59 -9.42
CA VAL A 204 -9.22 8.67 -9.30
C VAL A 204 -8.55 9.09 -10.60
N ILE A 205 -7.55 9.96 -10.47
CA ILE A 205 -6.58 10.29 -11.52
C ILE A 205 -5.20 9.81 -11.05
N VAL A 206 -4.60 8.89 -11.80
CA VAL A 206 -3.27 8.37 -11.49
C VAL A 206 -2.25 9.07 -12.38
N ASP A 207 -1.42 9.93 -11.78
CA ASP A 207 -0.27 10.55 -12.47
C ASP A 207 0.88 9.55 -12.55
N GLU A 208 1.59 9.54 -13.68
CA GLU A 208 2.59 8.53 -14.01
C GLU A 208 2.01 7.09 -13.88
N VAL A 209 0.82 6.90 -14.47
CA VAL A 209 0.01 5.68 -14.34
C VAL A 209 0.76 4.39 -14.73
N ASP A 210 1.69 4.47 -15.65
CA ASP A 210 2.54 3.36 -16.06
C ASP A 210 3.56 2.95 -15.00
N SER A 211 4.05 3.89 -14.19
CA SER A 211 4.88 3.56 -13.03
C SER A 211 4.08 2.79 -11.98
N ILE A 212 2.95 3.36 -11.60
CA ILE A 212 2.16 2.86 -10.49
C ILE A 212 1.47 1.54 -10.86
N LEU A 213 0.79 1.48 -12.02
CA LEU A 213 -0.03 0.33 -12.38
C LEU A 213 0.73 -0.78 -13.12
N ILE A 214 1.97 -0.52 -13.57
CA ILE A 214 2.79 -1.51 -14.27
C ILE A 214 4.05 -1.84 -13.46
N ASP A 215 4.93 -0.84 -13.18
CA ASP A 215 6.22 -1.12 -12.54
C ASP A 215 6.07 -1.55 -11.08
N GLU A 216 5.32 -0.79 -10.29
CA GLU A 216 5.12 -1.06 -8.87
C GLU A 216 4.10 -2.18 -8.61
N ALA A 217 3.23 -2.48 -9.58
CA ALA A 217 2.20 -3.50 -9.47
C ALA A 217 2.71 -4.96 -9.54
N ARG A 218 3.99 -5.19 -9.21
CA ARG A 218 4.61 -6.52 -9.10
C ARG A 218 4.50 -7.12 -7.70
N THR A 219 4.36 -6.29 -6.69
CA THR A 219 4.26 -6.68 -5.28
C THR A 219 3.01 -6.06 -4.66
N PRO A 220 2.31 -6.79 -3.77
CA PRO A 220 1.19 -6.23 -3.04
C PRO A 220 1.65 -5.21 -1.98
N LEU A 221 0.72 -4.39 -1.51
CA LEU A 221 0.86 -3.62 -0.29
C LEU A 221 0.58 -4.55 0.89
N ILE A 222 1.47 -4.58 1.87
CA ILE A 222 1.37 -5.48 3.02
C ILE A 222 1.59 -4.68 4.31
N ILE A 223 0.69 -4.85 5.27
CA ILE A 223 0.89 -4.44 6.66
C ILE A 223 1.19 -5.70 7.46
N SER A 224 2.34 -5.73 8.13
CA SER A 224 2.78 -6.85 8.96
C SER A 224 2.99 -6.43 10.41
N GLY A 225 2.75 -7.34 11.32
CA GLY A 225 3.02 -7.17 12.75
C GLY A 225 3.69 -8.41 13.35
N PRO A 226 4.15 -8.36 14.62
CA PRO A 226 4.74 -9.51 15.28
C PRO A 226 3.71 -10.65 15.36
N ALA A 227 4.13 -11.85 14.99
CA ALA A 227 3.33 -13.06 15.16
C ALA A 227 3.25 -13.47 16.63
N ASP A 228 2.09 -13.94 17.03
CA ASP A 228 1.90 -14.59 18.35
C ASP A 228 2.30 -16.08 18.19
N GLY A 229 3.41 -16.49 18.81
CA GLY A 229 3.83 -17.90 18.83
C GLY A 229 5.34 -18.10 18.90
N ASP A 230 5.75 -19.25 19.42
CA ASP A 230 7.18 -19.65 19.51
C ASP A 230 7.60 -20.48 18.27
N LEU A 231 7.53 -19.86 17.09
CA LEU A 231 7.96 -20.47 15.82
C LEU A 231 9.48 -20.48 15.66
N ASN A 232 10.21 -19.71 16.47
CA ASN A 232 11.66 -19.56 16.40
C ASN A 232 12.42 -20.88 16.49
N ARG A 233 11.89 -21.88 17.23
CA ARG A 233 12.47 -23.22 17.36
C ARG A 233 12.61 -23.92 15.99
N TRP A 234 11.63 -23.74 15.10
CA TRP A 234 11.65 -24.40 13.78
C TRP A 234 12.74 -23.83 12.88
N TYR A 235 12.97 -22.52 12.90
CA TYR A 235 14.08 -21.94 12.12
C TYR A 235 15.43 -22.48 12.57
N VAL A 236 15.65 -22.63 13.88
CA VAL A 236 16.91 -23.24 14.42
C VAL A 236 17.04 -24.69 13.98
N GLU A 237 15.96 -25.47 14.11
CA GLU A 237 15.95 -26.90 13.76
C GLU A 237 16.18 -27.10 12.26
N PHE A 238 15.46 -26.39 11.40
CA PHE A 238 15.64 -26.49 9.95
C PHE A 238 17.00 -25.93 9.46
N ALA A 239 17.55 -24.93 10.13
CA ALA A 239 18.92 -24.49 9.83
C ALA A 239 19.95 -25.58 10.17
N ARG A 240 19.70 -26.39 11.23
CA ARG A 240 20.53 -27.57 11.57
C ARG A 240 20.38 -28.68 10.53
N ILE A 241 19.15 -28.99 10.15
CA ILE A 241 18.85 -30.03 9.13
C ILE A 241 19.45 -29.64 7.77
N ALA A 242 19.26 -28.39 7.30
CA ALA A 242 19.80 -27.94 6.02
C ALA A 242 21.34 -28.07 5.92
N ARG A 243 22.07 -28.00 7.03
CA ARG A 243 23.53 -28.24 7.05
C ARG A 243 23.89 -29.70 6.77
N LEU A 244 22.98 -30.66 7.06
CA LEU A 244 23.18 -32.09 6.85
C LEU A 244 22.87 -32.53 5.41
N LEU A 245 22.06 -31.72 4.69
CA LEU A 245 21.68 -32.01 3.31
C LEU A 245 22.77 -31.62 2.32
N THR A 246 22.94 -32.42 1.26
CA THR A 246 23.95 -32.24 0.20
C THR A 246 23.29 -31.79 -1.09
N ARG A 247 23.86 -30.73 -1.72
CA ARG A 247 23.39 -30.21 -3.03
C ARG A 247 23.60 -31.30 -4.11
N ASP A 248 22.65 -31.36 -5.06
CA ASP A 248 22.58 -32.28 -6.20
C ASP A 248 22.36 -33.77 -5.81
N GLU A 249 22.27 -34.09 -4.53
CA GLU A 249 21.88 -35.41 -3.99
C GLU A 249 20.53 -35.35 -3.27
N ASP A 250 20.36 -34.35 -2.36
CA ASP A 250 19.18 -34.17 -1.50
C ASP A 250 18.27 -33.05 -2.00
N TYR A 251 18.82 -32.06 -2.67
CA TYR A 251 18.08 -30.92 -3.24
C TYR A 251 18.83 -30.32 -4.45
N GLU A 252 18.08 -29.70 -5.35
CA GLU A 252 18.59 -28.95 -6.49
C GLU A 252 18.40 -27.42 -6.29
N VAL A 253 19.26 -26.61 -6.93
CA VAL A 253 19.24 -25.14 -6.81
C VAL A 253 19.22 -24.52 -8.21
N ASP A 254 18.17 -23.75 -8.51
CA ASP A 254 18.10 -22.88 -9.69
C ASP A 254 18.50 -21.46 -9.30
N GLU A 255 19.77 -21.13 -9.46
CA GLU A 255 20.30 -19.78 -9.11
C GLU A 255 19.67 -18.65 -9.96
N LYS A 256 19.21 -18.95 -11.19
CA LYS A 256 18.58 -17.97 -12.07
C LYS A 256 17.18 -17.60 -11.62
N LYS A 257 16.44 -18.60 -11.13
CA LYS A 257 15.08 -18.39 -10.61
C LYS A 257 15.06 -18.07 -9.12
N LYS A 258 16.22 -18.18 -8.45
CA LYS A 258 16.35 -18.08 -6.98
C LYS A 258 15.44 -19.07 -6.25
N THR A 259 15.30 -20.30 -6.76
CA THR A 259 14.45 -21.36 -6.20
C THR A 259 15.27 -22.60 -5.85
N VAL A 260 14.75 -23.38 -4.91
CA VAL A 260 15.29 -24.68 -4.53
C VAL A 260 14.22 -25.75 -4.70
N GLY A 261 14.62 -26.96 -5.06
CA GLY A 261 13.76 -28.13 -5.15
C GLY A 261 14.33 -29.25 -4.30
N ILE A 262 13.54 -29.84 -3.41
CA ILE A 262 13.96 -30.99 -2.59
C ILE A 262 13.74 -32.26 -3.39
N LEU A 263 14.73 -33.14 -3.35
CA LEU A 263 14.67 -34.45 -3.99
C LEU A 263 14.24 -35.54 -2.99
N GLU A 264 13.76 -36.68 -3.50
CA GLU A 264 13.26 -37.79 -2.70
C GLU A 264 14.22 -38.21 -1.56
N PRO A 265 15.57 -38.37 -1.80
CA PRO A 265 16.50 -38.72 -0.72
C PRO A 265 16.62 -37.63 0.37
N GLY A 266 16.37 -36.36 -0.01
CA GLY A 266 16.35 -35.23 0.93
C GLY A 266 15.10 -35.25 1.80
N ILE A 267 13.95 -35.61 1.24
CA ILE A 267 12.68 -35.75 1.97
C ILE A 267 12.83 -36.84 3.04
N ASP A 268 13.30 -38.04 2.67
CA ASP A 268 13.49 -39.15 3.58
C ASP A 268 14.40 -38.76 4.78
N LYS A 269 15.49 -38.02 4.52
CA LYS A 269 16.38 -37.56 5.58
C LYS A 269 15.73 -36.53 6.53
N VAL A 270 14.86 -35.66 5.98
CA VAL A 270 14.14 -34.66 6.79
C VAL A 270 13.09 -35.32 7.65
N GLU A 271 12.33 -36.26 7.10
CA GLU A 271 11.32 -37.06 7.82
C GLU A 271 11.96 -37.84 8.96
N ASP A 272 13.08 -38.51 8.72
CA ASP A 272 13.86 -39.21 9.76
C ASP A 272 14.33 -38.27 10.89
N GLN A 273 14.79 -37.05 10.54
CA GLN A 273 15.28 -36.07 11.52
C GLN A 273 14.16 -35.45 12.38
N LEU A 274 12.98 -35.27 11.80
CA LEU A 274 11.80 -34.71 12.49
C LEU A 274 10.95 -35.77 13.19
N GLY A 275 11.11 -37.04 12.83
CA GLY A 275 10.29 -38.14 13.33
C GLY A 275 8.87 -38.10 12.80
N VAL A 276 8.64 -37.60 11.59
CA VAL A 276 7.35 -37.55 10.88
C VAL A 276 7.31 -38.62 9.78
N GLU A 277 6.14 -39.24 9.56
CA GLU A 277 5.99 -40.29 8.56
C GLU A 277 5.85 -39.76 7.14
N ASN A 278 5.30 -38.50 6.97
CA ASN A 278 5.10 -37.86 5.69
C ASN A 278 5.13 -36.34 5.83
N LEU A 279 6.11 -35.70 5.21
CA LEU A 279 6.29 -34.24 5.25
C LEU A 279 5.19 -33.49 4.47
N TYR A 280 4.57 -34.14 3.48
CA TYR A 280 3.50 -33.56 2.63
C TYR A 280 2.09 -33.80 3.17
N GLU A 281 1.94 -34.34 4.33
CA GLU A 281 0.65 -34.45 4.99
C GLU A 281 0.15 -33.04 5.40
N ALA A 282 -1.16 -32.82 5.39
CA ALA A 282 -1.74 -31.48 5.62
C ALA A 282 -1.27 -30.84 6.93
N ALA A 283 -1.10 -31.67 7.99
CA ALA A 283 -0.58 -31.19 9.30
C ALA A 283 0.88 -30.73 9.25
N ASN A 284 1.70 -31.27 8.31
CA ASN A 284 3.13 -31.00 8.20
C ASN A 284 3.48 -29.97 7.11
N THR A 285 2.48 -29.54 6.33
CA THR A 285 2.67 -28.57 5.22
C THR A 285 3.45 -27.31 5.64
N PRO A 286 3.24 -26.70 6.82
CA PRO A 286 4.02 -25.54 7.26
C PRO A 286 5.53 -25.80 7.36
N LEU A 287 5.93 -27.05 7.65
CA LEU A 287 7.34 -27.43 7.80
C LEU A 287 8.12 -27.32 6.49
N ILE A 288 7.44 -27.49 5.34
CA ILE A 288 8.04 -27.37 4.01
C ILE A 288 8.54 -25.93 3.76
N GLY A 289 7.80 -24.92 4.23
CA GLY A 289 8.22 -23.52 4.14
C GLY A 289 9.52 -23.25 4.89
N PHE A 290 9.65 -23.73 6.15
CA PHE A 290 10.88 -23.63 6.94
C PHE A 290 12.06 -24.33 6.29
N LEU A 291 11.84 -25.54 5.74
CA LEU A 291 12.87 -26.30 5.05
C LEU A 291 13.38 -25.58 3.79
N ASN A 292 12.46 -25.11 2.94
CA ASN A 292 12.80 -24.36 1.73
C ASN A 292 13.59 -23.10 2.08
N ASN A 293 13.15 -22.34 3.09
CA ASN A 293 13.83 -21.12 3.52
C ASN A 293 15.23 -21.42 4.10
N ALA A 294 15.39 -22.50 4.84
CA ALA A 294 16.69 -22.90 5.37
C ALA A 294 17.68 -23.27 4.25
N ILE A 295 17.24 -24.02 3.21
CA ILE A 295 18.07 -24.36 2.05
C ILE A 295 18.36 -23.11 1.20
N ARG A 296 17.36 -22.25 0.95
CA ARG A 296 17.57 -20.98 0.24
C ARG A 296 18.55 -20.07 0.98
N ALA A 297 18.42 -19.95 2.30
CA ALA A 297 19.35 -19.18 3.13
C ALA A 297 20.77 -19.72 3.04
N LYS A 298 20.95 -21.06 2.95
CA LYS A 298 22.24 -21.72 2.79
C LYS A 298 22.86 -21.43 1.42
N GLU A 299 22.10 -21.57 0.33
CA GLU A 299 22.62 -21.65 -1.03
C GLU A 299 22.52 -20.36 -1.85
N LEU A 300 21.57 -19.47 -1.52
CA LEU A 300 21.25 -18.31 -2.36
C LEU A 300 21.53 -16.97 -1.67
N PHE A 301 21.72 -16.95 -0.35
CA PHE A 301 22.01 -15.74 0.41
C PHE A 301 23.38 -15.81 1.06
N PHE A 302 24.29 -14.95 0.66
CA PHE A 302 25.69 -14.97 1.10
C PHE A 302 26.01 -13.77 1.98
N ARG A 303 26.70 -14.03 3.08
CA ARG A 303 27.24 -12.99 3.96
C ARG A 303 28.20 -12.09 3.18
N ASP A 304 28.21 -10.81 3.51
CA ASP A 304 29.02 -9.74 2.90
C ASP A 304 28.69 -9.44 1.42
N ARG A 305 27.66 -10.10 0.85
CA ARG A 305 27.08 -9.81 -0.47
C ARG A 305 25.62 -9.40 -0.37
N ASP A 306 24.77 -10.28 0.17
CA ASP A 306 23.32 -10.07 0.25
C ASP A 306 22.91 -9.50 1.63
N TYR A 307 23.72 -9.77 2.66
CA TYR A 307 23.54 -9.23 4.02
C TYR A 307 24.88 -9.16 4.76
N ILE A 308 24.90 -8.36 5.82
CA ILE A 308 25.99 -8.33 6.80
C ILE A 308 25.44 -8.69 8.19
N VAL A 309 26.32 -9.13 9.08
CA VAL A 309 26.02 -9.30 10.51
C VAL A 309 26.75 -8.22 11.28
N ASP A 310 26.01 -7.29 11.88
CA ASP A 310 26.56 -6.20 12.69
C ASP A 310 25.84 -6.13 14.04
N ALA A 311 26.60 -6.01 15.12
CA ALA A 311 26.11 -5.96 16.50
C ALA A 311 25.13 -7.11 16.88
N GLY A 312 25.26 -8.28 16.23
CA GLY A 312 24.39 -9.45 16.48
C GLY A 312 23.07 -9.40 15.69
N GLU A 313 22.92 -8.50 14.75
CA GLU A 313 21.75 -8.39 13.87
C GLU A 313 22.13 -8.65 12.41
N VAL A 314 21.25 -9.31 11.66
CA VAL A 314 21.34 -9.44 10.20
C VAL A 314 20.82 -8.17 9.56
N LEU A 315 21.63 -7.52 8.74
CA LEU A 315 21.25 -6.31 8.00
C LEU A 315 21.36 -6.58 6.50
N ILE A 316 20.29 -6.28 5.77
CA ILE A 316 20.22 -6.48 4.32
C ILE A 316 21.20 -5.52 3.61
N VAL A 317 21.91 -6.03 2.61
CA VAL A 317 22.65 -5.24 1.64
C VAL A 317 21.85 -5.18 0.34
N ASP A 318 21.60 -3.99 -0.13
CA ASP A 318 20.88 -3.78 -1.39
C ASP A 318 21.74 -4.26 -2.58
N GLU A 319 21.20 -5.14 -3.39
CA GLU A 319 21.88 -5.77 -4.54
C GLU A 319 22.35 -4.73 -5.58
N HIS A 320 21.61 -3.61 -5.72
CA HIS A 320 21.89 -2.59 -6.73
C HIS A 320 22.77 -1.44 -6.21
N THR A 321 22.68 -1.15 -4.91
CA THR A 321 23.40 -0.01 -4.31
C THR A 321 24.62 -0.42 -3.48
N GLY A 322 24.72 -1.69 -3.08
CA GLY A 322 25.71 -2.20 -2.14
C GLY A 322 25.60 -1.60 -0.73
N ARG A 323 24.45 -1.01 -0.39
CA ARG A 323 24.22 -0.34 0.89
C ARG A 323 23.49 -1.22 1.87
N VAL A 324 23.86 -1.05 3.13
CA VAL A 324 23.09 -1.60 4.23
C VAL A 324 21.74 -0.87 4.34
N LEU A 325 20.66 -1.63 4.42
CA LEU A 325 19.29 -1.14 4.55
C LEU A 325 18.81 -1.33 6.00
N PRO A 326 19.04 -0.33 6.90
CA PRO A 326 18.66 -0.46 8.30
C PRO A 326 17.14 -0.55 8.45
N GLY A 327 16.68 -1.47 9.30
CA GLY A 327 15.25 -1.65 9.57
C GLY A 327 14.48 -2.45 8.52
N ARG A 328 15.10 -2.85 7.41
CA ARG A 328 14.50 -3.77 6.43
C ARG A 328 14.79 -5.23 6.79
N ARG A 329 13.82 -6.09 6.49
CA ARG A 329 13.94 -7.55 6.66
C ARG A 329 13.51 -8.25 5.36
N TYR A 330 14.05 -9.43 5.11
CA TYR A 330 13.52 -10.31 4.07
C TYR A 330 12.16 -10.84 4.53
N ASN A 331 11.23 -11.00 3.60
CA ASN A 331 9.89 -11.51 3.85
C ASN A 331 9.85 -13.04 3.97
N ASP A 332 8.70 -13.58 4.33
CA ASP A 332 8.33 -15.00 4.26
C ASP A 332 9.27 -15.90 5.06
N GLY A 333 9.67 -15.47 6.26
CA GLY A 333 10.57 -16.24 7.12
C GLY A 333 12.03 -16.30 6.68
N MET A 334 12.38 -15.73 5.53
CA MET A 334 13.75 -15.78 4.99
C MET A 334 14.76 -15.07 5.91
N HIS A 335 14.37 -13.94 6.52
CA HIS A 335 15.27 -13.22 7.43
C HIS A 335 15.59 -14.04 8.66
N GLN A 336 14.59 -14.71 9.25
CA GLN A 336 14.76 -15.62 10.38
C GLN A 336 15.59 -16.85 10.00
N ALA A 337 15.40 -17.38 8.79
CA ALA A 337 16.23 -18.47 8.28
C ALA A 337 17.72 -18.06 8.15
N ILE A 338 18.00 -16.81 7.77
CA ILE A 338 19.36 -16.24 7.73
C ILE A 338 19.88 -15.99 9.15
N GLU A 339 19.06 -15.44 10.06
CA GLU A 339 19.41 -15.29 11.48
C GLU A 339 19.77 -16.64 12.13
N ALA A 340 18.97 -17.69 11.85
CA ALA A 340 19.25 -19.06 12.29
C ALA A 340 20.53 -19.65 11.66
N LYS A 341 20.75 -19.38 10.38
CA LYS A 341 21.99 -19.78 9.67
C LYS A 341 23.23 -19.19 10.33
N GLU A 342 23.18 -17.89 10.65
CA GLU A 342 24.30 -17.16 11.26
C GLU A 342 24.39 -17.36 12.78
N GLY A 343 23.38 -17.99 13.42
CA GLY A 343 23.35 -18.26 14.86
C GLY A 343 23.21 -17.00 15.71
N VAL A 344 22.59 -15.95 15.17
CA VAL A 344 22.23 -14.73 15.89
C VAL A 344 20.84 -14.86 16.51
N GLU A 345 20.44 -13.91 17.37
CA GLU A 345 19.12 -13.90 17.96
C GLU A 345 18.04 -13.78 16.87
N ILE A 346 17.12 -14.77 16.83
CA ILE A 346 16.01 -14.77 15.87
C ILE A 346 14.93 -13.86 16.43
N LYS A 347 14.67 -12.75 15.71
CA LYS A 347 13.59 -11.84 16.06
C LYS A 347 12.25 -12.44 15.61
N ALA A 348 11.18 -12.13 16.37
CA ALA A 348 9.83 -12.60 16.07
C ALA A 348 9.46 -12.39 14.58
N GLU A 349 8.80 -13.37 14.00
CA GLU A 349 8.27 -13.31 12.65
C GLU A 349 7.21 -12.21 12.55
N ASN A 350 7.19 -11.51 11.44
CA ASN A 350 6.11 -10.60 11.15
C ASN A 350 5.01 -11.36 10.40
N GLN A 351 3.84 -11.44 11.01
CA GLN A 351 2.65 -12.00 10.39
C GLN A 351 1.97 -10.93 9.51
N THR A 352 1.46 -11.31 8.35
CA THR A 352 0.62 -10.46 7.51
C THR A 352 -0.68 -10.12 8.26
N LEU A 353 -0.90 -8.83 8.51
CA LEU A 353 -2.12 -8.32 9.15
C LEU A 353 -3.17 -7.92 8.10
N ALA A 354 -2.74 -7.33 7.01
CA ALA A 354 -3.58 -6.95 5.89
C ALA A 354 -2.75 -6.83 4.61
N THR A 355 -3.34 -7.18 3.47
CA THR A 355 -2.69 -7.11 2.16
C THR A 355 -3.67 -6.79 1.05
N ILE A 356 -3.20 -6.08 0.02
CA ILE A 356 -3.93 -5.86 -1.23
C ILE A 356 -2.94 -5.59 -2.36
N THR A 357 -3.20 -6.09 -3.56
CA THR A 357 -2.44 -5.68 -4.75
C THR A 357 -2.86 -4.29 -5.22
N LEU A 358 -1.95 -3.52 -5.82
CA LEU A 358 -2.30 -2.24 -6.43
C LEU A 358 -3.39 -2.40 -7.50
N GLN A 359 -3.36 -3.51 -8.26
CA GLN A 359 -4.39 -3.82 -9.23
C GLN A 359 -5.78 -3.85 -8.60
N ASN A 360 -5.96 -4.60 -7.51
CA ASN A 360 -7.25 -4.74 -6.84
C ASN A 360 -7.61 -3.48 -6.06
N TYR A 361 -6.64 -2.76 -5.48
CA TYR A 361 -6.89 -1.46 -4.86
C TYR A 361 -7.52 -0.47 -5.86
N PHE A 362 -6.94 -0.29 -7.06
CA PHE A 362 -7.50 0.62 -8.05
C PHE A 362 -8.81 0.10 -8.68
N ARG A 363 -9.13 -1.19 -8.57
CA ARG A 363 -10.43 -1.74 -8.96
C ARG A 363 -11.56 -1.39 -7.99
N LEU A 364 -11.27 -0.92 -6.79
CA LEU A 364 -12.29 -0.38 -5.86
C LEU A 364 -13.01 0.84 -6.41
N TYR A 365 -12.35 1.63 -7.26
CA TYR A 365 -13.03 2.71 -7.98
C TYR A 365 -13.92 2.13 -9.07
N PRO A 366 -15.15 2.64 -9.30
CA PRO A 366 -16.05 2.14 -10.34
C PRO A 366 -15.45 2.17 -11.74
N GLU A 367 -15.91 1.32 -12.64
CA GLU A 367 -15.55 1.41 -14.05
C GLU A 367 -15.96 2.78 -14.61
N GLY A 368 -15.09 3.40 -15.45
CA GLY A 368 -15.29 4.77 -15.94
C GLY A 368 -14.97 5.88 -14.94
N SER A 369 -14.61 5.52 -13.69
CA SER A 369 -14.14 6.47 -12.65
C SER A 369 -12.65 6.32 -12.34
N ARG A 370 -11.95 5.48 -13.08
CA ARG A 370 -10.50 5.29 -13.05
C ARG A 370 -9.89 5.94 -14.26
N SER A 371 -8.95 6.82 -14.06
CA SER A 371 -8.24 7.49 -15.15
C SER A 371 -6.76 7.64 -14.81
N GLY A 372 -5.95 7.94 -15.81
CA GLY A 372 -4.53 8.13 -15.60
C GLY A 372 -3.88 8.94 -16.70
N MET A 373 -2.67 9.40 -16.41
CA MET A 373 -1.87 10.16 -17.39
C MET A 373 -0.39 9.75 -17.27
N THR A 374 0.27 9.69 -18.41
CA THR A 374 1.71 9.46 -18.55
C THR A 374 2.18 9.83 -19.94
N GLY A 375 3.49 9.87 -20.18
CA GLY A 375 4.08 10.07 -21.51
C GLY A 375 4.26 8.80 -22.35
N THR A 376 3.98 7.61 -21.81
CA THR A 376 4.48 6.32 -22.33
C THR A 376 3.54 5.12 -22.08
N ALA A 377 2.22 5.30 -22.16
CA ALA A 377 1.26 4.21 -21.92
C ALA A 377 0.99 3.30 -23.11
N GLU A 378 1.21 3.77 -24.35
CA GLU A 378 0.84 3.04 -25.58
C GLU A 378 1.48 1.65 -25.65
N THR A 379 2.69 1.47 -25.12
CA THR A 379 3.39 0.19 -25.12
C THR A 379 2.70 -0.88 -24.27
N GLU A 380 1.96 -0.47 -23.23
CA GLU A 380 1.27 -1.33 -22.27
C GLU A 380 -0.27 -1.25 -22.40
N ALA A 381 -0.78 -0.66 -23.50
CA ALA A 381 -2.22 -0.44 -23.70
C ALA A 381 -3.06 -1.72 -23.57
N ALA A 382 -2.53 -2.85 -24.04
CA ALA A 382 -3.22 -4.15 -23.90
C ALA A 382 -3.35 -4.59 -22.45
N GLU A 383 -2.36 -4.33 -21.60
CA GLU A 383 -2.39 -4.64 -20.17
C GLU A 383 -3.36 -3.71 -19.43
N PHE A 384 -3.35 -2.41 -19.72
CA PHE A 384 -4.32 -1.48 -19.15
C PHE A 384 -5.76 -1.86 -19.48
N ALA A 385 -6.03 -2.22 -20.74
CA ALA A 385 -7.36 -2.67 -21.17
C ALA A 385 -7.79 -4.00 -20.52
N SER A 386 -6.89 -4.99 -20.46
CA SER A 386 -7.24 -6.32 -19.92
C SER A 386 -7.36 -6.33 -18.41
N THR A 387 -6.43 -5.68 -17.68
CA THR A 387 -6.33 -5.71 -16.23
C THR A 387 -7.22 -4.67 -15.55
N TYR A 388 -7.19 -3.42 -16.04
CA TYR A 388 -7.85 -2.29 -15.38
C TYR A 388 -9.11 -1.82 -16.10
N LYS A 389 -9.41 -2.34 -17.30
CA LYS A 389 -10.54 -1.89 -18.17
C LYS A 389 -10.44 -0.42 -18.55
N ILE A 390 -9.24 0.09 -18.76
CA ILE A 390 -8.95 1.47 -19.11
C ILE A 390 -8.28 1.50 -20.49
N ASP A 391 -8.83 2.27 -21.41
CA ASP A 391 -8.21 2.48 -22.73
C ASP A 391 -7.18 3.60 -22.69
N VAL A 392 -6.15 3.50 -23.50
CA VAL A 392 -5.11 4.52 -23.70
C VAL A 392 -5.44 5.38 -24.91
N ILE A 393 -5.47 6.70 -24.72
CA ILE A 393 -5.72 7.67 -25.78
C ILE A 393 -4.47 8.53 -25.97
N PRO A 394 -3.75 8.39 -27.10
CA PRO A 394 -2.61 9.24 -27.41
C PRO A 394 -3.09 10.65 -27.81
N ILE A 395 -2.79 11.63 -26.95
CA ILE A 395 -3.11 13.04 -27.19
C ILE A 395 -1.98 13.69 -28.01
N PRO A 396 -2.27 14.43 -29.09
CA PRO A 396 -1.26 15.12 -29.85
C PRO A 396 -0.50 16.18 -29.03
N THR A 397 0.74 16.43 -29.33
CA THR A 397 1.55 17.47 -28.68
C THR A 397 1.11 18.86 -29.13
N ASN A 398 1.19 19.86 -28.21
CA ASN A 398 0.85 21.26 -28.52
C ASN A 398 1.71 21.83 -29.65
N LYS A 399 3.01 21.52 -29.66
CA LYS A 399 3.93 21.84 -30.73
C LYS A 399 4.56 20.59 -31.30
N PRO A 400 4.87 20.52 -32.63
CA PRO A 400 5.51 19.36 -33.20
C PRO A 400 6.83 19.04 -32.50
N MET A 401 7.05 17.75 -32.18
CA MET A 401 8.32 17.27 -31.61
C MET A 401 9.40 17.28 -32.72
N ILE A 402 10.46 18.05 -32.53
CA ILE A 402 11.59 18.18 -33.44
C ILE A 402 12.89 17.53 -32.95
N ARG A 403 12.83 16.81 -31.84
CA ARG A 403 13.97 16.04 -31.30
C ARG A 403 14.50 15.03 -32.32
N LYS A 404 15.82 14.90 -32.39
CA LYS A 404 16.51 13.94 -33.24
C LYS A 404 16.93 12.72 -32.45
N ASP A 405 16.25 11.60 -32.64
CA ASP A 405 16.62 10.32 -32.01
C ASP A 405 17.66 9.62 -32.92
N GLN A 406 18.92 9.63 -32.48
CA GLN A 406 20.05 9.05 -33.20
C GLN A 406 20.01 7.50 -33.10
N PRO A 407 20.54 6.77 -34.09
CA PRO A 407 20.70 5.32 -34.02
C PRO A 407 21.56 4.90 -32.83
N ASP A 408 21.24 3.71 -32.26
CA ASP A 408 22.02 3.11 -31.19
C ASP A 408 23.43 2.76 -31.68
N LEU A 409 24.42 2.96 -30.81
CA LEU A 409 25.78 2.48 -31.01
C LEU A 409 26.02 1.26 -30.13
N VAL A 410 26.35 0.12 -30.73
CA VAL A 410 26.54 -1.14 -30.00
C VAL A 410 28.01 -1.53 -30.03
N TYR A 411 28.59 -1.73 -28.87
CA TYR A 411 30.01 -2.10 -28.70
C TYR A 411 30.16 -3.57 -28.31
N PRO A 412 31.28 -4.21 -28.66
CA PRO A 412 31.56 -5.58 -28.21
C PRO A 412 31.67 -5.68 -26.69
N THR A 413 32.34 -4.74 -26.03
CA THR A 413 32.64 -4.74 -24.59
C THR A 413 32.04 -3.52 -23.85
N GLU A 414 31.74 -3.67 -22.58
CA GLU A 414 31.30 -2.58 -21.73
C GLU A 414 32.36 -1.47 -21.59
N LYS A 415 33.64 -1.85 -21.52
CA LYS A 415 34.76 -0.91 -21.47
C LYS A 415 34.84 -0.02 -22.69
N GLY A 416 34.71 -0.59 -23.92
CA GLY A 416 34.67 0.18 -25.17
C GLY A 416 33.50 1.16 -25.20
N LYS A 417 32.31 0.69 -24.80
CA LYS A 417 31.11 1.50 -24.65
C LYS A 417 31.32 2.70 -23.71
N LEU A 418 31.85 2.47 -22.50
CA LEU A 418 32.06 3.53 -21.51
C LEU A 418 33.08 4.57 -21.95
N ASN A 419 34.16 4.16 -22.63
CA ASN A 419 35.12 5.08 -23.21
C ASN A 419 34.47 5.98 -24.28
N ALA A 420 33.68 5.39 -25.18
CA ALA A 420 32.98 6.14 -26.22
C ALA A 420 31.94 7.11 -25.63
N ILE A 421 31.22 6.73 -24.59
CA ILE A 421 30.34 7.64 -23.84
C ILE A 421 31.09 8.86 -23.32
N VAL A 422 32.23 8.63 -22.63
CA VAL A 422 33.01 9.72 -22.05
C VAL A 422 33.56 10.66 -23.13
N GLU A 423 34.00 10.14 -24.28
CA GLU A 423 34.50 10.94 -25.42
C GLU A 423 33.39 11.82 -26.01
N ASP A 424 32.18 11.27 -26.24
CA ASP A 424 31.03 12.03 -26.75
C ASP A 424 30.59 13.12 -25.74
N VAL A 425 30.56 12.80 -24.45
CA VAL A 425 30.20 13.77 -23.39
C VAL A 425 31.23 14.92 -23.35
N VAL A 426 32.53 14.63 -23.46
CA VAL A 426 33.58 15.65 -23.51
C VAL A 426 33.36 16.58 -24.71
N ALA A 427 33.16 16.03 -25.90
CA ALA A 427 32.96 16.81 -27.13
C ALA A 427 31.70 17.71 -27.03
N ARG A 428 30.59 17.20 -26.49
CA ARG A 428 29.35 17.97 -26.27
C ARG A 428 29.50 19.07 -25.23
N HIS A 429 30.16 18.76 -24.11
CA HIS A 429 30.45 19.72 -23.05
C HIS A 429 31.34 20.89 -23.56
N GLU A 430 32.39 20.57 -24.32
CA GLU A 430 33.26 21.58 -24.94
C GLU A 430 32.50 22.47 -25.93
N ALA A 431 31.53 21.91 -26.66
CA ALA A 431 30.62 22.65 -27.53
C ALA A 431 29.62 23.52 -26.74
N GLY A 432 29.48 23.33 -25.43
CA GLY A 432 28.52 24.05 -24.58
C GLY A 432 27.11 23.42 -24.58
N GLN A 433 26.88 22.24 -25.21
CA GLN A 433 25.59 21.57 -25.19
C GLN A 433 25.37 20.87 -23.86
N PRO A 434 24.21 21.04 -23.18
CA PRO A 434 23.90 20.30 -21.96
C PRO A 434 23.69 18.81 -22.23
N VAL A 435 24.20 17.95 -21.34
CA VAL A 435 24.15 16.47 -21.47
C VAL A 435 23.51 15.85 -20.23
N LEU A 436 22.51 15.01 -20.45
CA LEU A 436 21.92 14.12 -19.46
C LEU A 436 22.27 12.67 -19.78
N ILE A 437 23.00 12.02 -18.88
CA ILE A 437 23.38 10.61 -19.03
C ILE A 437 22.44 9.76 -18.16
N GLY A 438 21.66 8.89 -18.80
CA GLY A 438 20.82 7.90 -18.11
C GLY A 438 21.56 6.58 -17.91
N THR A 439 21.57 6.08 -16.67
CA THR A 439 22.18 4.78 -16.33
C THR A 439 21.14 3.86 -15.69
N ALA A 440 21.22 2.55 -15.88
CA ALA A 440 20.28 1.60 -15.30
C ALA A 440 20.56 1.31 -13.81
N SER A 441 21.79 1.53 -13.33
CA SER A 441 22.16 1.26 -11.94
C SER A 441 22.97 2.41 -11.31
N VAL A 442 22.95 2.45 -9.96
CA VAL A 442 23.75 3.40 -9.19
C VAL A 442 25.25 3.14 -9.40
N GLU A 443 25.67 1.88 -9.46
CA GLU A 443 27.06 1.48 -9.68
C GLU A 443 27.60 2.04 -10.99
N LYS A 444 26.86 1.88 -12.10
CA LYS A 444 27.24 2.43 -13.41
C LYS A 444 27.28 3.95 -13.40
N SER A 445 26.40 4.61 -12.65
CA SER A 445 26.42 6.08 -12.50
C SER A 445 27.69 6.54 -11.77
N GLU A 446 28.12 5.83 -10.74
CA GLU A 446 29.34 6.15 -9.98
C GLU A 446 30.60 5.87 -10.83
N LEU A 447 30.63 4.80 -11.59
CA LEU A 447 31.73 4.46 -12.50
C LEU A 447 31.92 5.54 -13.58
N LEU A 448 30.84 5.94 -14.25
CA LEU A 448 30.86 7.03 -15.22
C LEU A 448 31.30 8.37 -14.59
N SER A 449 30.79 8.66 -13.38
CA SER A 449 31.22 9.84 -12.63
C SER A 449 32.72 9.84 -12.36
N GLN A 450 33.31 8.72 -11.97
CA GLN A 450 34.76 8.61 -11.76
C GLN A 450 35.56 8.83 -13.06
N MET A 451 35.06 8.30 -14.18
CA MET A 451 35.70 8.48 -15.49
C MET A 451 35.65 9.92 -15.97
N LEU A 452 34.50 10.62 -15.81
CA LEU A 452 34.34 12.04 -16.12
C LEU A 452 35.23 12.93 -15.25
N LYS A 453 35.35 12.64 -13.94
CA LYS A 453 36.29 13.32 -13.02
C LYS A 453 37.73 13.20 -13.47
N LYS A 454 38.16 11.99 -13.95
CA LYS A 454 39.52 11.80 -14.49
C LYS A 454 39.78 12.64 -15.75
N LYS A 455 38.74 12.96 -16.54
CA LYS A 455 38.81 13.84 -17.72
C LYS A 455 38.65 15.34 -17.36
N GLY A 456 38.45 15.67 -16.07
CA GLY A 456 38.29 17.05 -15.61
C GLY A 456 36.91 17.67 -15.88
N ILE A 457 35.92 16.88 -16.25
CA ILE A 457 34.56 17.35 -16.53
C ILE A 457 33.80 17.57 -15.22
N LYS A 458 33.36 18.80 -14.99
CA LYS A 458 32.47 19.15 -13.88
C LYS A 458 31.08 18.60 -14.16
N HIS A 459 30.51 17.80 -13.27
CA HIS A 459 29.20 17.18 -13.43
C HIS A 459 28.50 16.95 -12.09
N GLU A 460 27.18 16.84 -12.15
CA GLU A 460 26.33 16.46 -11.02
C GLU A 460 25.86 15.00 -11.17
N VAL A 461 25.65 14.31 -10.03
CA VAL A 461 25.16 12.92 -10.01
C VAL A 461 23.84 12.84 -9.27
N LEU A 462 22.84 12.29 -9.93
CA LEU A 462 21.52 12.02 -9.39
C LEU A 462 21.32 10.52 -9.22
N ASN A 463 21.33 10.05 -7.99
CA ASN A 463 21.03 8.67 -7.67
C ASN A 463 20.34 8.60 -6.30
N ALA A 464 19.88 7.41 -5.91
CA ALA A 464 19.16 7.15 -4.66
C ALA A 464 19.88 7.65 -3.37
N LYS A 465 21.16 8.01 -3.48
CA LYS A 465 21.96 8.55 -2.36
C LYS A 465 21.75 10.06 -2.11
N GLN A 466 21.06 10.78 -3.00
CA GLN A 466 21.04 12.26 -2.96
C GLN A 466 19.62 12.86 -3.12
N HIS A 467 18.58 12.17 -2.65
CA HIS A 467 17.18 12.60 -2.79
C HIS A 467 16.90 14.04 -2.37
N ALA A 468 17.55 14.53 -1.30
CA ALA A 468 17.28 15.87 -0.79
C ALA A 468 17.70 17.02 -1.75
N ARG A 469 18.58 16.74 -2.74
CA ARG A 469 19.06 17.73 -3.71
C ARG A 469 18.58 17.46 -5.13
N GLU A 470 17.73 16.47 -5.32
CA GLU A 470 17.30 16.00 -6.63
C GLU A 470 16.65 17.11 -7.46
N ALA A 471 15.66 17.80 -6.90
CA ALA A 471 14.95 18.87 -7.59
C ALA A 471 15.89 20.04 -7.99
N GLU A 472 16.85 20.37 -7.14
CA GLU A 472 17.83 21.42 -7.38
C GLU A 472 18.78 21.08 -8.54
N VAL A 473 19.25 19.83 -8.60
CA VAL A 473 20.17 19.38 -9.67
C VAL A 473 19.42 19.27 -11.00
N VAL A 474 18.20 18.73 -11.00
CA VAL A 474 17.36 18.66 -12.21
C VAL A 474 17.04 20.04 -12.77
N ALA A 475 16.74 21.00 -11.90
CA ALA A 475 16.47 22.40 -12.28
C ALA A 475 17.65 23.07 -13.00
N MET A 476 18.88 22.61 -12.77
CA MET A 476 20.11 23.15 -13.37
C MET A 476 20.63 22.32 -14.55
N ALA A 477 20.06 21.13 -14.81
CA ALA A 477 20.56 20.20 -15.83
C ALA A 477 20.42 20.70 -17.28
N GLY A 478 19.54 21.67 -17.54
CA GLY A 478 19.35 22.29 -18.85
C GLY A 478 20.24 23.50 -19.14
N ARG A 479 21.17 23.88 -18.25
CA ARG A 479 22.08 25.00 -18.42
C ARG A 479 23.18 24.68 -19.44
N LYS A 480 23.71 25.73 -20.10
CA LYS A 480 24.77 25.62 -21.07
C LYS A 480 25.97 24.85 -20.51
N GLY A 481 26.37 23.79 -21.20
CA GLY A 481 27.49 22.92 -20.85
C GLY A 481 27.28 22.10 -19.55
N ALA A 482 26.10 22.05 -18.97
CA ALA A 482 25.82 21.20 -17.81
C ALA A 482 25.97 19.72 -18.18
N VAL A 483 26.56 18.92 -17.29
CA VAL A 483 26.64 17.45 -17.42
C VAL A 483 26.02 16.85 -16.17
N THR A 484 24.98 16.05 -16.37
CA THR A 484 24.25 15.37 -15.30
C THR A 484 24.23 13.87 -15.54
N VAL A 485 24.67 13.07 -14.57
CA VAL A 485 24.59 11.62 -14.59
C VAL A 485 23.41 11.23 -13.68
N ALA A 486 22.39 10.59 -14.23
CA ALA A 486 21.18 10.21 -13.48
C ALA A 486 20.87 8.73 -13.64
N THR A 487 20.42 8.06 -12.57
CA THR A 487 19.71 6.79 -12.71
C THR A 487 18.33 7.03 -13.33
N ASN A 488 17.76 6.02 -13.99
CA ASN A 488 16.52 6.16 -14.77
C ASN A 488 15.34 6.75 -13.99
N MET A 489 15.25 6.47 -12.68
CA MET A 489 14.15 6.96 -11.81
C MET A 489 14.41 8.35 -11.24
N ALA A 490 15.67 8.82 -11.22
CA ALA A 490 16.00 10.12 -10.66
C ALA A 490 15.45 11.28 -11.51
N GLY A 491 14.84 12.26 -10.86
CA GLY A 491 14.22 13.43 -11.51
C GLY A 491 12.91 13.13 -12.23
N ARG A 492 12.23 11.99 -11.96
CA ARG A 492 10.92 11.69 -12.54
C ARG A 492 9.87 12.70 -12.05
N GLY A 493 8.96 13.11 -12.93
CA GLY A 493 7.93 14.12 -12.61
C GLY A 493 8.43 15.57 -12.59
N THR A 494 9.75 15.81 -12.69
CA THR A 494 10.31 17.18 -12.76
C THR A 494 10.77 17.51 -14.17
N ASP A 495 10.53 18.76 -14.60
CA ASP A 495 10.90 19.22 -15.92
C ASP A 495 12.33 19.77 -15.97
N ILE A 496 13.10 19.40 -17.03
CA ILE A 496 14.39 20.00 -17.35
C ILE A 496 14.13 21.14 -18.36
N MET A 497 14.29 22.38 -17.87
CA MET A 497 14.13 23.58 -18.69
C MET A 497 15.47 23.99 -19.30
N LEU A 498 15.48 24.30 -20.61
CA LEU A 498 16.67 24.85 -21.24
C LEU A 498 17.01 26.24 -20.64
N GLY A 499 18.28 26.44 -20.28
CA GLY A 499 18.76 27.61 -19.53
C GLY A 499 18.61 27.49 -18.01
N GLY A 500 17.92 26.44 -17.49
CA GLY A 500 17.69 26.21 -16.07
C GLY A 500 16.35 26.75 -15.56
N ASN A 501 16.09 26.59 -14.26
CA ASN A 501 14.89 27.10 -13.57
C ASN A 501 15.20 28.45 -12.91
N SER A 502 14.45 29.50 -13.30
CA SER A 502 14.66 30.88 -12.81
C SER A 502 14.44 31.02 -11.30
N GLU A 503 13.46 30.32 -10.71
CA GLU A 503 13.19 30.38 -9.27
C GLU A 503 14.35 29.81 -8.46
N VAL A 504 14.90 28.66 -8.87
CA VAL A 504 16.05 28.03 -8.21
C VAL A 504 17.30 28.87 -8.36
N ILE A 505 17.47 29.54 -9.51
CA ILE A 505 18.60 30.47 -9.73
C ILE A 505 18.45 31.70 -8.84
N ALA A 506 17.25 32.28 -8.76
CA ALA A 506 16.99 33.44 -7.89
C ALA A 506 17.23 33.08 -6.40
N GLN A 507 16.76 31.92 -5.93
CA GLN A 507 17.06 31.44 -4.58
C GLN A 507 18.55 31.30 -4.31
N LYS A 508 19.31 30.74 -5.23
CA LYS A 508 20.78 30.60 -5.09
C LYS A 508 21.49 31.94 -5.08
N ASN A 509 21.03 32.89 -5.87
CA ASN A 509 21.60 34.22 -5.90
C ASN A 509 21.36 34.93 -4.56
N LEU A 510 20.13 34.90 -4.04
CA LEU A 510 19.79 35.46 -2.73
C LEU A 510 20.54 34.79 -1.57
N ALA A 511 20.66 33.47 -1.61
CA ALA A 511 21.44 32.73 -0.61
C ALA A 511 22.93 33.07 -0.67
N ALA A 512 23.49 33.36 -1.84
CA ALA A 512 24.86 33.83 -2.00
C ALA A 512 25.06 35.26 -1.45
N GLU A 513 24.02 36.09 -1.43
CA GLU A 513 23.95 37.40 -0.82
C GLU A 513 23.68 37.35 0.71
N GLY A 514 23.50 36.15 1.28
CA GLY A 514 23.26 35.92 2.70
C GLY A 514 21.80 36.09 3.12
N LEU A 515 20.86 36.11 2.15
CA LEU A 515 19.42 36.19 2.40
C LEU A 515 18.81 34.79 2.39
N ASP A 516 18.29 34.35 3.54
CA ASP A 516 17.60 33.08 3.72
C ASP A 516 16.13 33.32 4.11
N PRO A 517 15.15 32.63 3.49
CA PRO A 517 13.73 32.83 3.78
C PRO A 517 13.34 32.54 5.24
N LYS A 518 14.17 31.78 6.00
CA LYS A 518 13.93 31.44 7.41
C LYS A 518 14.64 32.39 8.36
N GLU A 519 15.82 32.89 7.98
CA GLU A 519 16.63 33.78 8.81
C GLU A 519 16.27 35.25 8.60
N ASN A 520 15.96 35.64 7.35
CA ASN A 520 15.70 37.05 6.96
C ASN A 520 14.38 37.13 6.10
N PRO A 521 13.20 36.76 6.63
CA PRO A 521 11.99 36.58 5.81
C PRO A 521 11.46 37.89 5.18
N GLU A 522 11.67 39.06 5.81
CA GLU A 522 11.21 40.35 5.27
C GLU A 522 12.14 40.83 4.16
N GLU A 523 13.44 40.85 4.39
CA GLU A 523 14.44 41.26 3.40
C GLU A 523 14.44 40.33 2.17
N TYR A 524 14.27 39.02 2.41
CA TYR A 524 14.13 38.05 1.35
C TYR A 524 12.90 38.33 0.47
N ARG A 525 11.75 38.64 1.09
CA ARG A 525 10.49 38.91 0.37
C ARG A 525 10.60 40.20 -0.48
N GLU A 526 11.31 41.20 0.00
CA GLU A 526 11.54 42.44 -0.74
C GLU A 526 12.50 42.24 -1.93
N ALA A 527 13.57 41.44 -1.73
CA ALA A 527 14.57 41.18 -2.77
C ALA A 527 14.10 40.15 -3.81
N TRP A 528 13.18 39.27 -3.48
CA TRP A 528 12.72 38.17 -4.33
C TRP A 528 12.22 38.61 -5.74
N PRO A 529 11.34 39.62 -5.90
CA PRO A 529 10.83 39.99 -7.23
C PRO A 529 11.93 40.48 -8.18
N VAL A 530 12.96 41.14 -7.65
CA VAL A 530 14.08 41.64 -8.46
C VAL A 530 14.97 40.46 -8.86
N ALA A 531 15.38 39.63 -7.90
CA ALA A 531 16.19 38.45 -8.16
C ALA A 531 15.55 37.47 -9.12
N LEU A 532 14.22 37.29 -9.04
CA LEU A 532 13.46 36.42 -9.95
C LEU A 532 13.46 36.99 -11.37
N LYS A 533 13.21 38.31 -11.52
CA LYS A 533 13.21 38.96 -12.84
C LYS A 533 14.57 38.88 -13.51
N ASP A 534 15.65 39.15 -12.77
CA ASP A 534 17.03 39.07 -13.29
C ASP A 534 17.38 37.64 -13.70
N ALA A 535 16.92 36.64 -12.92
CA ALA A 535 17.08 35.23 -13.25
C ALA A 535 16.28 34.84 -14.49
N GLU A 536 15.04 35.33 -14.66
CA GLU A 536 14.21 35.08 -15.85
C GLU A 536 14.85 35.63 -17.14
N GLU A 537 15.42 36.86 -17.09
CA GLU A 537 16.11 37.45 -18.22
C GLU A 537 17.38 36.65 -18.58
N ALA A 538 18.15 36.23 -17.60
CA ALA A 538 19.34 35.40 -17.80
C ALA A 538 19.00 34.02 -18.36
N VAL A 539 17.99 33.35 -17.83
CA VAL A 539 17.51 32.05 -18.32
C VAL A 539 17.01 32.16 -19.77
N LYS A 540 16.29 33.22 -20.09
CA LYS A 540 15.80 33.43 -21.45
C LYS A 540 16.95 33.58 -22.45
N ALA A 541 17.99 34.33 -22.13
CA ALA A 541 19.15 34.46 -22.97
C ALA A 541 19.92 33.14 -23.13
N GLU A 542 20.20 32.44 -22.04
CA GLU A 542 20.91 31.15 -22.05
C GLU A 542 20.08 30.08 -22.79
N ARG A 543 18.76 30.12 -22.69
CA ARG A 543 17.85 29.18 -23.40
C ARG A 543 18.04 29.28 -24.92
N GLU A 544 18.09 30.49 -25.48
CA GLU A 544 18.28 30.65 -26.91
C GLU A 544 19.67 30.13 -27.36
N GLU A 545 20.72 30.40 -26.59
CA GLU A 545 22.04 29.85 -26.89
C GLU A 545 22.04 28.30 -26.89
N VAL A 546 21.39 27.67 -25.88
CA VAL A 546 21.28 26.20 -25.79
C VAL A 546 20.43 25.65 -26.94
N ARG A 547 19.39 26.37 -27.39
CA ARG A 547 18.58 25.98 -28.53
C ARG A 547 19.39 25.98 -29.82
N GLU A 548 20.24 26.97 -30.04
CA GLU A 548 21.15 27.04 -31.20
C GLU A 548 22.17 25.90 -31.21
N LEU A 549 22.61 25.44 -30.03
CA LEU A 549 23.50 24.28 -29.84
C LEU A 549 22.79 22.91 -30.02
N GLY A 550 21.48 22.89 -30.30
CA GLY A 550 20.71 21.65 -30.52
C GLY A 550 19.90 21.19 -29.34
N GLY A 551 19.81 21.99 -28.27
CA GLY A 551 19.04 21.67 -27.06
C GLY A 551 19.71 20.63 -26.14
N LEU A 552 18.95 20.02 -25.26
CA LEU A 552 19.44 18.98 -24.34
C LEU A 552 19.78 17.70 -25.10
N TYR A 553 21.00 17.19 -24.91
CA TYR A 553 21.41 15.87 -25.38
C TYR A 553 21.18 14.82 -24.30
N VAL A 554 20.39 13.80 -24.61
CA VAL A 554 20.09 12.67 -23.72
C VAL A 554 20.85 11.44 -24.19
N LEU A 555 21.69 10.91 -23.34
CA LEU A 555 22.49 9.72 -23.59
C LEU A 555 22.05 8.59 -22.67
N GLY A 556 21.63 7.44 -23.22
CA GLY A 556 21.38 6.22 -22.46
C GLY A 556 22.63 5.33 -22.49
N SER A 557 23.12 4.91 -21.33
CA SER A 557 24.32 4.03 -21.22
C SER A 557 23.99 2.56 -21.51
N GLU A 558 22.70 2.20 -21.55
CA GLU A 558 22.19 0.86 -21.87
C GLU A 558 20.69 0.92 -22.12
N ARG A 559 20.11 -0.17 -22.65
CA ARG A 559 18.66 -0.33 -22.75
C ARG A 559 18.12 -0.85 -21.44
N HIS A 560 16.98 -0.33 -21.06
CA HIS A 560 16.24 -0.78 -19.89
C HIS A 560 15.42 -2.03 -20.19
N GLU A 561 14.89 -2.66 -19.15
CA GLU A 561 14.01 -3.83 -19.25
C GLU A 561 12.75 -3.58 -20.11
N SER A 562 12.28 -2.33 -20.15
CA SER A 562 11.11 -1.93 -20.94
C SER A 562 11.44 -0.77 -21.87
N ARG A 563 10.92 -0.82 -23.11
CA ARG A 563 11.00 0.27 -24.09
C ARG A 563 10.35 1.55 -23.56
N ARG A 564 9.40 1.42 -22.69
CA ARG A 564 8.72 2.53 -22.03
C ARG A 564 9.70 3.40 -21.23
N ILE A 565 10.57 2.78 -20.45
CA ILE A 565 11.62 3.48 -19.67
C ILE A 565 12.60 4.20 -20.61
N ASP A 566 13.00 3.57 -21.71
CA ASP A 566 13.83 4.22 -22.74
C ASP A 566 13.14 5.46 -23.31
N ASN A 567 11.84 5.39 -23.59
CA ASN A 567 11.05 6.51 -24.11
C ASN A 567 10.89 7.63 -23.06
N GLN A 568 10.78 7.29 -21.76
CA GLN A 568 10.77 8.28 -20.68
C GLN A 568 12.11 9.02 -20.58
N LEU A 569 13.22 8.31 -20.73
CA LEU A 569 14.55 8.92 -20.76
C LEU A 569 14.68 9.86 -21.98
N ARG A 570 14.34 9.42 -23.19
CA ARG A 570 14.32 10.28 -24.38
C ARG A 570 13.42 11.50 -24.18
N GLY A 571 12.27 11.32 -23.53
CA GLY A 571 11.28 12.36 -23.26
C GLY A 571 11.75 13.47 -22.33
N ARG A 572 12.96 13.36 -21.72
CA ARG A 572 13.59 14.45 -20.99
C ARG A 572 14.01 15.61 -21.89
N SER A 573 14.18 15.36 -23.18
CA SER A 573 14.62 16.31 -24.21
C SER A 573 13.55 16.51 -25.28
N GLY A 574 13.57 17.66 -25.97
CA GLY A 574 12.67 17.98 -27.07
C GLY A 574 11.25 18.30 -26.62
N ARG A 575 11.08 19.04 -25.54
CA ARG A 575 9.78 19.40 -24.95
C ARG A 575 9.24 20.69 -25.56
N GLN A 576 7.91 20.79 -25.72
CA GLN A 576 7.22 21.99 -26.19
C GLN A 576 7.82 22.59 -27.48
N GLY A 577 8.28 21.72 -28.41
CA GLY A 577 8.87 22.14 -29.68
C GLY A 577 10.31 22.66 -29.56
N ASP A 578 10.99 22.50 -28.41
CA ASP A 578 12.42 22.78 -28.29
C ASP A 578 13.23 21.72 -29.07
N PRO A 579 14.41 22.07 -29.60
CA PRO A 579 15.33 21.11 -30.18
C PRO A 579 15.87 20.17 -29.08
N GLY A 580 16.35 19.01 -29.52
CA GLY A 580 16.97 18.05 -28.63
C GLY A 580 17.53 16.88 -29.38
N GLU A 581 18.38 16.11 -28.76
CA GLU A 581 18.95 14.88 -29.33
C GLU A 581 18.91 13.76 -28.31
N SER A 582 18.81 12.51 -28.81
CA SER A 582 18.99 11.33 -27.96
C SER A 582 19.80 10.26 -28.66
N ARG A 583 20.59 9.50 -27.89
CA ARG A 583 21.34 8.32 -28.37
C ARG A 583 21.55 7.31 -27.27
N PHE A 584 21.52 6.03 -27.60
CA PHE A 584 21.87 4.95 -26.70
C PHE A 584 23.23 4.32 -27.09
N TYR A 585 24.04 4.07 -26.07
CA TYR A 585 25.29 3.35 -26.15
C TYR A 585 25.12 2.01 -25.47
N LEU A 586 25.28 0.94 -26.19
CA LEU A 586 24.98 -0.42 -25.80
C LEU A 586 26.22 -1.31 -25.86
N SER A 587 26.25 -2.37 -25.09
CA SER A 587 27.27 -3.41 -25.13
C SER A 587 26.64 -4.79 -25.27
N MET A 588 27.38 -5.71 -25.89
CA MET A 588 26.98 -7.12 -25.88
C MET A 588 27.13 -7.78 -24.50
N GLU A 589 27.81 -7.09 -23.56
CA GLU A 589 27.99 -7.51 -22.17
C GLU A 589 26.91 -6.94 -21.24
N ASP A 590 26.05 -6.02 -21.73
CA ASP A 590 24.94 -5.46 -20.95
C ASP A 590 23.99 -6.58 -20.49
N ASP A 591 23.41 -6.47 -19.28
CA ASP A 591 22.61 -7.50 -18.66
C ASP A 591 21.45 -7.99 -19.53
N LEU A 592 20.77 -7.08 -20.23
CA LEU A 592 19.71 -7.45 -21.16
C LEU A 592 20.19 -8.43 -22.24
N MET A 593 21.41 -8.23 -22.77
CA MET A 593 21.98 -9.08 -23.83
C MET A 593 22.51 -10.37 -23.24
N ARG A 594 23.15 -10.31 -22.08
CA ARG A 594 23.70 -11.48 -21.38
C ARG A 594 22.62 -12.47 -20.98
N LEU A 595 21.50 -11.99 -20.43
CA LEU A 595 20.43 -12.83 -19.89
C LEU A 595 19.47 -13.36 -20.97
N PHE A 596 19.15 -12.56 -22.00
CA PHE A 596 18.09 -12.91 -22.95
C PHE A 596 18.59 -13.19 -24.39
N ASN A 597 19.85 -12.96 -24.70
CA ASN A 597 20.39 -13.19 -26.04
C ASN A 597 21.84 -13.71 -26.04
N SER A 598 22.19 -14.55 -25.08
CA SER A 598 23.54 -15.06 -24.86
C SER A 598 24.16 -15.75 -26.09
N GLY A 599 23.36 -16.45 -26.91
CA GLY A 599 23.92 -17.21 -28.08
C GLY A 599 24.45 -16.32 -29.20
N MET A 600 23.88 -15.17 -29.47
CA MET A 600 24.36 -14.21 -30.48
C MET A 600 25.52 -13.37 -29.93
N ALA A 601 25.41 -12.89 -28.69
CA ALA A 601 26.48 -12.18 -28.02
C ALA A 601 27.78 -13.02 -27.97
N GLN A 602 27.68 -14.27 -27.55
CA GLN A 602 28.80 -15.19 -27.51
C GLN A 602 29.44 -15.43 -28.86
N ARG A 603 28.65 -15.59 -29.95
CA ARG A 603 29.19 -15.78 -31.32
C ARG A 603 29.94 -14.55 -31.83
N ILE A 604 29.45 -13.34 -31.54
CA ILE A 604 30.11 -12.10 -31.95
C ILE A 604 31.40 -11.90 -31.17
N MET A 605 31.36 -12.10 -29.84
CA MET A 605 32.54 -12.00 -28.98
C MET A 605 33.60 -13.07 -29.31
N ALA A 606 33.19 -14.32 -29.54
CA ALA A 606 34.10 -15.43 -29.86
C ALA A 606 34.79 -15.28 -31.26
N SER A 607 34.20 -14.47 -32.16
CA SER A 607 34.76 -14.27 -33.49
C SER A 607 36.09 -13.48 -33.48
N GLY A 608 36.34 -12.66 -32.39
CA GLY A 608 37.54 -11.80 -32.29
C GLY A 608 37.74 -10.82 -33.43
N ALA A 609 36.75 -10.71 -34.35
CA ALA A 609 36.87 -9.99 -35.62
C ALA A 609 36.60 -8.48 -35.48
N TYR A 610 36.14 -8.02 -34.31
CA TYR A 610 35.76 -6.62 -34.15
C TYR A 610 36.63 -5.96 -33.08
N PRO A 611 37.20 -4.75 -33.38
CA PRO A 611 37.91 -3.95 -32.40
C PRO A 611 36.96 -3.51 -31.25
N GLU A 612 37.45 -3.48 -30.01
CA GLU A 612 36.67 -3.11 -28.83
C GLU A 612 36.11 -1.68 -28.90
N ASP A 613 36.83 -0.78 -29.56
CA ASP A 613 36.54 0.66 -29.61
C ASP A 613 35.66 1.07 -30.81
N LEU A 614 35.25 0.14 -31.67
CA LEU A 614 34.42 0.45 -32.83
C LEU A 614 33.00 -0.10 -32.67
N PRO A 615 31.96 0.72 -32.97
CA PRO A 615 30.58 0.27 -32.86
C PRO A 615 30.24 -0.75 -33.96
N LEU A 616 29.42 -1.73 -33.59
CA LEU A 616 28.87 -2.74 -34.48
C LEU A 616 27.70 -2.16 -35.29
N GLU A 617 27.90 -1.79 -36.53
CA GLU A 617 26.83 -1.31 -37.43
C GLU A 617 26.10 -2.50 -38.07
N ASN A 618 25.21 -3.16 -37.32
CA ASN A 618 24.44 -4.30 -37.84
C ASN A 618 22.97 -4.26 -37.42
N ARG A 619 22.06 -4.16 -38.38
CA ARG A 619 20.60 -4.20 -38.18
C ARG A 619 20.12 -5.46 -37.46
N ILE A 620 20.87 -6.56 -37.52
CA ILE A 620 20.55 -7.81 -36.83
C ILE A 620 20.73 -7.63 -35.32
N VAL A 621 21.78 -6.92 -34.87
CA VAL A 621 22.04 -6.64 -33.46
C VAL A 621 20.92 -5.77 -32.88
N SER A 622 20.53 -4.70 -33.57
CA SER A 622 19.42 -3.84 -33.11
C SER A 622 18.10 -4.62 -32.99
N ARG A 623 17.79 -5.52 -33.94
CA ARG A 623 16.59 -6.38 -33.85
C ARG A 623 16.69 -7.37 -32.70
N SER A 624 17.87 -7.89 -32.42
CA SER A 624 18.15 -8.79 -31.31
C SER A 624 17.88 -8.14 -29.95
N ILE A 625 18.32 -6.89 -29.77
CA ILE A 625 18.07 -6.09 -28.55
C ILE A 625 16.56 -5.85 -28.37
N GLN A 626 15.85 -5.45 -29.45
CA GLN A 626 14.39 -5.27 -29.40
C GLN A 626 13.68 -6.59 -29.02
N SER A 627 14.14 -7.73 -29.55
CA SER A 627 13.58 -9.04 -29.22
C SER A 627 13.82 -9.39 -27.73
N ALA A 628 14.98 -9.06 -27.19
CA ALA A 628 15.29 -9.26 -25.78
C ALA A 628 14.39 -8.43 -24.88
N GLN A 629 14.22 -7.13 -25.18
CA GLN A 629 13.27 -6.28 -24.43
C GLN A 629 11.84 -6.83 -24.46
N HIS A 630 11.36 -7.27 -25.62
CA HIS A 630 10.03 -7.89 -25.73
C HIS A 630 9.88 -9.14 -24.86
N GLN A 631 10.93 -9.98 -24.75
CA GLN A 631 10.88 -11.16 -23.89
C GLN A 631 10.81 -10.79 -22.41
N VAL A 632 11.54 -9.76 -21.98
CA VAL A 632 11.48 -9.24 -20.61
C VAL A 632 10.10 -8.63 -20.30
N GLU A 633 9.60 -7.79 -21.22
CA GLU A 633 8.26 -7.19 -21.10
C GLU A 633 7.19 -8.29 -20.94
N ALA A 634 7.21 -9.31 -21.80
CA ALA A 634 6.26 -10.43 -21.74
C ALA A 634 6.38 -11.23 -20.44
N ARG A 635 7.61 -11.49 -19.96
CA ARG A 635 7.83 -12.19 -18.68
C ARG A 635 7.30 -11.36 -17.50
N ASN A 636 7.59 -10.07 -17.47
CA ASN A 636 7.12 -9.19 -16.40
C ASN A 636 5.59 -9.09 -16.39
N PHE A 637 4.96 -9.06 -17.58
CA PHE A 637 3.51 -9.12 -17.71
C PHE A 637 2.93 -10.42 -17.11
N GLU A 638 3.51 -11.59 -17.41
CA GLU A 638 3.05 -12.86 -16.85
C GLU A 638 3.25 -12.92 -15.32
N ILE A 639 4.32 -12.33 -14.79
CA ILE A 639 4.51 -12.22 -13.33
C ILE A 639 3.37 -11.41 -12.71
N ARG A 640 3.09 -10.19 -13.22
CA ARG A 640 1.99 -9.35 -12.70
C ARG A 640 0.63 -10.03 -12.82
N LYS A 641 0.37 -10.71 -13.93
CA LYS A 641 -0.86 -11.47 -14.15
C LYS A 641 -1.02 -12.63 -13.17
N ASN A 642 0.07 -13.32 -12.83
CA ASN A 642 0.03 -14.38 -11.84
C ASN A 642 -0.22 -13.83 -10.43
N VAL A 643 0.48 -12.76 -10.03
CA VAL A 643 0.22 -12.08 -8.75
C VAL A 643 -1.26 -11.72 -8.63
N LEU A 644 -1.83 -11.12 -9.68
CA LEU A 644 -3.24 -10.74 -9.70
C LEU A 644 -4.18 -11.94 -9.60
N LYS A 645 -3.93 -13.05 -10.34
CA LYS A 645 -4.79 -14.24 -10.32
C LYS A 645 -4.91 -14.86 -8.92
N TYR A 646 -3.83 -14.87 -8.15
CA TYR A 646 -3.85 -15.34 -6.77
C TYR A 646 -4.55 -14.35 -5.84
N ASP A 647 -4.31 -13.05 -6.00
CA ASP A 647 -4.98 -12.03 -5.19
C ASP A 647 -6.48 -11.88 -5.54
N ASP A 648 -6.89 -12.20 -6.77
CA ASP A 648 -8.30 -12.21 -7.16
C ASP A 648 -9.13 -13.25 -6.34
N VAL A 649 -8.50 -14.35 -5.88
CA VAL A 649 -9.12 -15.31 -4.96
C VAL A 649 -9.37 -14.66 -3.61
N MET A 650 -8.34 -13.97 -3.10
CA MET A 650 -8.42 -13.25 -1.84
C MET A 650 -9.38 -12.04 -1.90
N THR A 651 -9.57 -11.45 -3.08
CA THR A 651 -10.40 -10.25 -3.23
C THR A 651 -11.86 -10.53 -2.87
N GLY A 652 -12.46 -11.63 -3.36
CA GLY A 652 -13.83 -11.99 -3.01
C GLY A 652 -14.02 -12.28 -1.51
N GLN A 653 -13.04 -12.93 -0.89
CA GLN A 653 -13.02 -13.19 0.55
C GLN A 653 -12.88 -11.88 1.34
N ARG A 654 -11.97 -10.99 0.90
CA ARG A 654 -11.74 -9.67 1.49
C ARG A 654 -12.99 -8.79 1.43
N GLU A 655 -13.66 -8.73 0.29
CA GLU A 655 -14.90 -7.96 0.10
C GLU A 655 -16.00 -8.43 1.07
N THR A 656 -16.14 -9.74 1.27
CA THR A 656 -17.10 -10.31 2.21
C THR A 656 -16.76 -9.90 3.65
N ILE A 657 -15.53 -10.17 4.10
CA ILE A 657 -15.12 -9.92 5.49
C ILE A 657 -15.07 -8.42 5.80
N TYR A 658 -14.49 -7.61 4.93
CA TYR A 658 -14.40 -6.16 5.16
C TYR A 658 -15.78 -5.49 5.07
N GLY A 659 -16.67 -5.98 4.20
CA GLY A 659 -18.05 -5.51 4.11
C GLY A 659 -18.85 -5.78 5.38
N GLU A 660 -18.79 -6.99 5.92
CA GLU A 660 -19.45 -7.35 7.17
C GLU A 660 -18.86 -6.58 8.35
N ARG A 661 -17.53 -6.55 8.45
CA ARG A 661 -16.82 -5.81 9.48
C ARG A 661 -17.20 -4.32 9.50
N ARG A 662 -17.32 -3.71 8.32
CA ARG A 662 -17.70 -2.30 8.16
C ARG A 662 -19.08 -2.02 8.70
N ARG A 663 -20.08 -2.87 8.40
CA ARG A 663 -21.44 -2.73 8.91
C ARG A 663 -21.47 -2.81 10.44
N VAL A 664 -20.75 -3.77 11.03
CA VAL A 664 -20.62 -3.89 12.49
C VAL A 664 -19.99 -2.64 13.10
N LEU A 665 -18.91 -2.12 12.47
CA LEU A 665 -18.21 -0.91 12.93
C LEU A 665 -19.11 0.34 12.86
N GLU A 666 -19.92 0.47 11.81
CA GLU A 666 -20.87 1.58 11.60
C GLU A 666 -22.10 1.52 12.53
N GLY A 667 -22.22 0.46 13.34
CA GLY A 667 -23.21 0.37 14.39
C GLY A 667 -24.47 -0.42 14.03
N GLU A 668 -24.41 -1.30 13.03
CA GLU A 668 -25.51 -2.23 12.72
C GLU A 668 -25.90 -3.03 13.97
N ASP A 669 -27.21 -3.25 14.18
CA ASP A 669 -27.70 -4.10 15.26
C ASP A 669 -27.34 -5.57 15.00
N MET A 670 -26.47 -6.14 15.86
CA MET A 670 -25.97 -7.49 15.73
C MET A 670 -26.92 -8.57 16.26
N LYS A 671 -27.98 -8.20 16.98
CA LYS A 671 -28.90 -9.17 17.59
C LYS A 671 -29.50 -10.15 16.60
N PRO A 672 -30.05 -9.72 15.42
CA PRO A 672 -30.60 -10.66 14.44
C PRO A 672 -29.54 -11.63 13.88
N GLN A 673 -28.32 -11.13 13.65
CA GLN A 673 -27.23 -11.92 13.10
C GLN A 673 -26.69 -12.93 14.12
N LEU A 674 -26.52 -12.54 15.37
CA LEU A 674 -26.11 -13.43 16.45
C LEU A 674 -27.14 -14.52 16.72
N ARG A 675 -28.43 -14.20 16.65
CA ARG A 675 -29.47 -15.23 16.71
C ARG A 675 -29.35 -16.27 15.60
N SER A 676 -29.10 -15.82 14.37
CA SER A 676 -28.85 -16.74 13.26
C SER A 676 -27.56 -17.57 13.47
N PHE A 677 -26.53 -17.01 14.11
CA PHE A 677 -25.34 -17.77 14.49
C PHE A 677 -25.65 -18.84 15.55
N MET A 678 -26.47 -18.49 16.55
CA MET A 678 -26.93 -19.44 17.60
C MET A 678 -27.73 -20.58 16.99
N GLU A 679 -28.67 -20.27 16.08
CA GLU A 679 -29.46 -21.29 15.36
C GLU A 679 -28.57 -22.24 14.54
N SER A 680 -27.59 -21.67 13.80
CA SER A 680 -26.63 -22.46 13.02
C SER A 680 -25.74 -23.34 13.90
N LEU A 681 -25.25 -22.81 15.02
CA LEU A 681 -24.42 -23.53 15.98
C LEU A 681 -25.16 -24.70 16.58
N VAL A 682 -26.37 -24.48 17.13
CA VAL A 682 -27.17 -25.52 17.75
C VAL A 682 -27.53 -26.60 16.72
N THR A 683 -27.97 -26.19 15.53
CA THR A 683 -28.31 -27.14 14.45
C THR A 683 -27.11 -27.99 14.07
N GLY A 684 -25.92 -27.40 13.92
CA GLY A 684 -24.68 -28.13 13.60
C GLY A 684 -24.29 -29.13 14.68
N LEU A 685 -24.35 -28.75 15.97
CA LEU A 685 -24.04 -29.65 17.08
C LEU A 685 -25.02 -30.80 17.20
N VAL A 686 -26.33 -30.55 16.96
CA VAL A 686 -27.35 -31.60 16.91
C VAL A 686 -27.09 -32.53 15.73
N ASP A 687 -26.81 -32.00 14.55
CA ASP A 687 -26.52 -32.81 13.35
C ASP A 687 -25.31 -33.71 13.54
N GLU A 688 -24.27 -33.24 14.20
CA GLU A 688 -23.08 -34.04 14.57
C GLU A 688 -23.44 -35.17 15.54
N ALA A 689 -24.24 -34.89 16.56
CA ALA A 689 -24.67 -35.90 17.54
C ALA A 689 -25.60 -36.98 16.97
N VAL A 690 -26.46 -36.57 16.02
CA VAL A 690 -27.46 -37.43 15.37
C VAL A 690 -26.87 -38.23 14.18
N ALA A 691 -26.12 -37.60 13.29
CA ALA A 691 -25.29 -38.11 12.18
C ALA A 691 -25.81 -39.41 11.51
N ASP A 692 -27.01 -39.44 10.90
CA ASP A 692 -27.60 -40.60 10.24
C ASP A 692 -27.74 -41.89 11.10
N LYS A 693 -27.66 -41.77 12.43
CA LYS A 693 -27.76 -42.85 13.39
C LYS A 693 -29.19 -43.01 13.89
N PRO A 694 -29.58 -44.25 14.25
CA PRO A 694 -30.84 -44.46 14.98
C PRO A 694 -30.80 -43.80 16.37
N VAL A 695 -31.95 -43.39 16.90
CA VAL A 695 -32.08 -42.58 18.15
C VAL A 695 -31.40 -43.19 19.36
N ASP A 696 -31.33 -44.50 19.46
CA ASP A 696 -30.64 -45.24 20.52
C ASP A 696 -29.11 -45.10 20.47
N GLU A 697 -28.57 -44.75 19.30
CA GLU A 697 -27.11 -44.50 19.11
C GLU A 697 -26.73 -43.03 19.19
N TRP A 698 -27.67 -42.09 19.38
CA TRP A 698 -27.36 -40.65 19.51
C TRP A 698 -26.56 -40.41 20.76
N ASP A 699 -25.45 -39.59 20.63
CA ASP A 699 -24.64 -39.24 21.80
C ASP A 699 -25.10 -37.90 22.42
N LEU A 700 -26.27 -37.95 23.06
CA LEU A 700 -26.89 -36.77 23.64
C LEU A 700 -26.08 -36.23 24.85
N ARG A 701 -25.30 -37.04 25.56
CA ARG A 701 -24.47 -36.57 26.64
C ARG A 701 -23.32 -35.72 26.13
N ALA A 702 -22.65 -36.16 25.09
CA ALA A 702 -21.61 -35.39 24.42
C ALA A 702 -22.18 -34.09 23.86
N LEU A 703 -23.42 -34.12 23.31
CA LEU A 703 -24.11 -32.91 22.85
C LEU A 703 -24.27 -31.88 23.98
N TRP A 704 -24.75 -32.26 25.17
CA TRP A 704 -24.90 -31.35 26.33
C TRP A 704 -23.55 -30.87 26.88
N GLU A 705 -22.52 -31.69 26.84
CA GLU A 705 -21.15 -31.27 27.18
C GLU A 705 -20.63 -30.24 26.18
N ASN A 706 -20.82 -30.43 24.90
CA ASN A 706 -20.44 -29.49 23.85
C ASN A 706 -21.21 -28.18 23.98
N LEU A 707 -22.55 -28.21 24.14
CA LEU A 707 -23.36 -27.01 24.32
C LEU A 707 -22.90 -26.15 25.50
N ARG A 708 -22.52 -26.77 26.63
CA ARG A 708 -21.97 -26.06 27.81
C ARG A 708 -20.64 -25.34 27.54
N GLY A 709 -19.94 -25.74 26.49
CA GLY A 709 -18.74 -25.04 26.01
C GLY A 709 -19.04 -23.68 25.36
N TYR A 710 -20.26 -23.50 24.84
CA TYR A 710 -20.68 -22.28 24.15
C TYR A 710 -21.58 -21.39 25.02
N TYR A 711 -22.60 -21.96 25.67
CA TYR A 711 -23.53 -21.21 26.55
C TYR A 711 -23.97 -22.09 27.73
N PRO A 712 -24.54 -21.55 28.81
CA PRO A 712 -25.08 -22.34 29.92
C PRO A 712 -26.52 -22.76 29.60
N PRO A 713 -26.79 -24.02 29.10
CA PRO A 713 -28.14 -24.47 28.81
C PRO A 713 -29.02 -24.39 30.06
N SER A 714 -30.24 -23.86 29.93
CA SER A 714 -31.20 -23.80 31.03
C SER A 714 -32.02 -25.10 31.16
N VAL A 715 -32.11 -25.88 30.06
CA VAL A 715 -32.79 -27.17 30.02
C VAL A 715 -31.80 -28.32 30.24
N THR A 716 -32.20 -29.32 30.99
CA THR A 716 -31.41 -30.55 31.18
C THR A 716 -31.80 -31.62 30.18
N LEU A 717 -30.91 -32.59 29.93
CA LEU A 717 -31.22 -33.73 29.01
C LEU A 717 -32.42 -34.53 29.52
N GLU A 718 -32.53 -34.70 30.81
CA GLU A 718 -33.62 -35.44 31.45
C GLU A 718 -34.97 -34.76 31.25
N GLU A 719 -35.05 -33.43 31.36
CA GLU A 719 -36.28 -32.66 31.10
C GLU A 719 -36.70 -32.78 29.63
N VAL A 720 -35.79 -32.65 28.68
CA VAL A 720 -36.10 -32.79 27.24
C VAL A 720 -36.56 -34.21 26.91
N GLU A 721 -35.94 -35.26 27.48
CA GLU A 721 -36.39 -36.63 27.32
C GLU A 721 -37.79 -36.86 27.90
N GLU A 722 -38.12 -36.29 29.07
CA GLU A 722 -39.46 -36.41 29.70
C GLU A 722 -40.55 -35.73 28.86
N GLU A 723 -40.28 -34.52 28.34
CA GLU A 723 -41.24 -33.72 27.58
C GLU A 723 -41.62 -34.41 26.25
N HIS A 724 -40.70 -35.13 25.63
CA HIS A 724 -40.91 -35.85 24.39
C HIS A 724 -41.33 -37.32 24.58
N GLY A 725 -41.65 -37.72 25.80
CA GLY A 725 -42.15 -39.11 26.10
C GLY A 725 -41.06 -40.17 26.12
N GLY A 726 -39.83 -39.76 26.40
CA GLY A 726 -38.65 -40.61 26.56
C GLY A 726 -37.71 -40.58 25.32
N ARG A 727 -36.44 -40.96 25.55
CA ARG A 727 -35.35 -40.95 24.59
C ARG A 727 -35.68 -41.48 23.22
N ASN A 728 -36.42 -42.60 23.15
CA ASN A 728 -36.75 -43.26 21.86
C ASN A 728 -37.80 -42.52 21.05
N SER A 729 -38.46 -41.51 21.61
CA SER A 729 -39.45 -40.67 20.94
C SER A 729 -38.90 -39.36 20.44
N LEU A 730 -37.65 -39.05 20.71
CA LEU A 730 -37.00 -37.82 20.24
C LEU A 730 -36.92 -37.79 18.71
N ILE A 731 -37.20 -36.63 18.16
CA ILE A 731 -37.08 -36.33 16.74
C ILE A 731 -36.02 -35.21 16.59
N ARG A 732 -35.15 -35.35 15.59
CA ARG A 732 -34.09 -34.37 15.35
C ARG A 732 -34.59 -32.91 15.32
N ASP A 733 -35.69 -32.67 14.59
CA ASP A 733 -36.22 -31.32 14.39
C ASP A 733 -36.82 -30.74 15.70
N ASP A 734 -37.44 -31.60 16.53
CA ASP A 734 -37.96 -31.20 17.84
C ASP A 734 -36.81 -30.84 18.78
N LEU A 735 -35.74 -31.63 18.79
CA LEU A 735 -34.51 -31.35 19.57
C LEU A 735 -33.84 -30.04 19.14
N VAL A 736 -33.74 -29.77 17.83
CA VAL A 736 -33.20 -28.51 17.31
C VAL A 736 -34.07 -27.33 17.78
N ASN A 737 -35.42 -27.44 17.62
CA ASN A 737 -36.31 -26.33 18.00
C ASN A 737 -36.26 -26.03 19.51
N GLU A 738 -36.17 -27.06 20.36
CA GLU A 738 -36.08 -26.96 21.80
C GLU A 738 -34.79 -26.23 22.21
N LEU A 739 -33.65 -26.70 21.70
CA LEU A 739 -32.35 -26.13 22.03
C LEU A 739 -32.13 -24.74 21.43
N VAL A 740 -32.70 -24.46 20.24
CA VAL A 740 -32.71 -23.09 19.67
C VAL A 740 -33.57 -22.16 20.53
N GLY A 741 -34.73 -22.65 21.01
CA GLY A 741 -35.56 -21.90 21.96
C GLY A 741 -34.81 -21.59 23.25
N ASP A 742 -34.11 -22.58 23.82
CA ASP A 742 -33.31 -22.43 25.03
C ASP A 742 -32.17 -21.41 24.89
N ILE A 743 -31.33 -21.52 23.87
CA ILE A 743 -30.22 -20.58 23.67
C ILE A 743 -30.72 -19.14 23.47
N HIS A 744 -31.85 -18.94 22.77
CA HIS A 744 -32.45 -17.62 22.62
C HIS A 744 -32.98 -17.07 23.95
N ALA A 745 -33.62 -17.89 24.77
CA ALA A 745 -34.10 -17.48 26.09
C ALA A 745 -32.95 -17.13 27.03
N VAL A 746 -31.88 -17.94 27.05
CA VAL A 746 -30.67 -17.68 27.85
C VAL A 746 -29.96 -16.40 27.37
N TYR A 747 -29.97 -16.14 26.06
CA TYR A 747 -29.39 -14.91 25.51
C TYR A 747 -30.17 -13.67 25.97
N GLU A 748 -31.52 -13.71 25.93
CA GLU A 748 -32.36 -12.58 26.39
C GLU A 748 -32.19 -12.31 27.88
N ASP A 749 -32.15 -13.35 28.72
CA ASP A 749 -31.87 -13.22 30.15
C ASP A 749 -30.48 -12.65 30.40
N THR A 750 -29.49 -13.07 29.60
CA THR A 750 -28.11 -12.54 29.67
C THR A 750 -28.07 -11.05 29.25
N GLU A 751 -28.81 -10.67 28.21
CA GLU A 751 -28.95 -9.29 27.78
C GLU A 751 -29.55 -8.40 28.88
N ASP A 752 -30.64 -8.84 29.49
CA ASP A 752 -31.30 -8.10 30.57
C ASP A 752 -30.37 -7.92 31.78
N ARG A 753 -29.67 -8.95 32.19
CA ARG A 753 -28.73 -8.93 33.31
C ARG A 753 -27.50 -8.05 33.01
N LEU A 754 -26.95 -8.12 31.82
CA LEU A 754 -25.80 -7.30 31.42
C LEU A 754 -26.17 -5.83 31.30
N ASN A 755 -27.33 -5.52 30.74
CA ASN A 755 -27.83 -4.14 30.62
C ASN A 755 -28.14 -3.52 31.96
N ALA A 756 -28.55 -4.32 32.97
CA ALA A 756 -28.75 -3.88 34.36
C ALA A 756 -27.43 -3.78 35.15
N ASN A 757 -26.31 -4.30 34.63
CA ASN A 757 -25.04 -4.35 35.39
C ASN A 757 -24.33 -2.98 35.40
N PRO A 758 -24.12 -2.34 36.57
CA PRO A 758 -23.51 -1.00 36.63
C PRO A 758 -22.07 -0.95 36.14
N LEU A 759 -21.30 -2.04 36.28
CA LEU A 759 -19.92 -2.12 35.79
C LEU A 759 -19.90 -2.18 34.26
N ALA A 760 -20.86 -2.93 33.66
CA ALA A 760 -21.01 -3.00 32.21
C ALA A 760 -21.44 -1.64 31.64
N GLN A 761 -22.40 -0.95 32.25
CA GLN A 761 -22.80 0.41 31.85
C GLN A 761 -21.63 1.40 31.90
N ALA A 762 -20.83 1.36 32.96
CA ALA A 762 -19.67 2.24 33.09
C ALA A 762 -18.57 2.02 32.03
N GLN A 763 -18.44 0.80 31.48
CA GLN A 763 -17.40 0.44 30.52
C GLN A 763 -17.88 0.38 29.06
N LEU A 764 -19.13 0.01 28.84
CA LEU A 764 -19.70 -0.24 27.52
C LEU A 764 -20.74 0.84 27.08
N GLY A 765 -21.11 1.74 27.99
CA GLY A 765 -22.07 2.82 27.72
C GLY A 765 -23.52 2.43 28.00
N ASP A 766 -24.47 3.17 27.40
CA ASP A 766 -25.91 3.07 27.69
C ASP A 766 -26.54 1.76 27.16
N GLU A 767 -25.95 1.13 26.16
CA GLU A 767 -26.39 -0.16 25.61
C GLU A 767 -25.27 -1.22 25.71
N PRO A 768 -24.99 -1.75 26.91
CA PRO A 768 -23.86 -2.62 27.15
C PRO A 768 -23.83 -3.86 26.26
N MET A 769 -24.99 -4.52 26.07
CA MET A 769 -25.06 -5.72 25.23
C MET A 769 -24.74 -5.43 23.78
N ARG A 770 -25.32 -4.39 23.17
CA ARG A 770 -25.05 -3.99 21.78
C ARG A 770 -23.57 -3.63 21.57
N THR A 771 -22.98 -2.95 22.55
CA THR A 771 -21.55 -2.60 22.52
C THR A 771 -20.65 -3.82 22.67
N LEU A 772 -21.00 -4.76 23.55
CA LEU A 772 -20.28 -6.01 23.74
C LEU A 772 -20.28 -6.87 22.48
N GLU A 773 -21.45 -7.07 21.88
CA GLU A 773 -21.61 -7.83 20.63
C GLU A 773 -20.74 -7.32 19.52
N ARG A 774 -20.80 -6.00 19.24
CA ARG A 774 -19.96 -5.37 18.21
C ARG A 774 -18.48 -5.57 18.47
N ARG A 775 -18.02 -5.37 19.71
CA ARG A 775 -16.61 -5.55 20.07
C ARG A 775 -16.16 -7.00 19.94
N VAL A 776 -17.00 -7.94 20.36
CA VAL A 776 -16.72 -9.38 20.28
C VAL A 776 -16.62 -9.78 18.82
N VAL A 777 -17.63 -9.48 17.99
CA VAL A 777 -17.64 -9.87 16.57
C VAL A 777 -16.45 -9.28 15.83
N ILE A 778 -16.12 -7.98 16.01
CA ILE A 778 -14.94 -7.37 15.40
C ILE A 778 -13.66 -8.07 15.86
N SER A 779 -13.53 -8.36 17.16
CA SER A 779 -12.34 -9.04 17.70
C SER A 779 -12.15 -10.45 17.15
N VAL A 780 -13.22 -11.22 17.03
CA VAL A 780 -13.21 -12.59 16.48
C VAL A 780 -12.88 -12.55 14.99
N VAL A 781 -13.56 -11.70 14.23
CA VAL A 781 -13.33 -11.51 12.80
C VAL A 781 -11.89 -11.13 12.52
N ASP A 782 -11.34 -10.12 13.23
CA ASP A 782 -9.97 -9.64 13.02
C ASP A 782 -8.93 -10.71 13.35
N ARG A 783 -9.16 -11.52 14.36
CA ARG A 783 -8.23 -12.59 14.73
C ARG A 783 -8.25 -13.73 13.70
N LEU A 784 -9.42 -14.25 13.38
CA LEU A 784 -9.57 -15.37 12.46
C LEU A 784 -9.21 -14.99 11.01
N TRP A 785 -9.50 -13.75 10.60
CA TRP A 785 -9.07 -13.24 9.30
C TRP A 785 -7.55 -13.18 9.18
N ARG A 786 -6.83 -12.76 10.22
CA ARG A 786 -5.35 -12.77 10.24
C ARG A 786 -4.79 -14.18 10.20
N GLU A 787 -5.38 -15.11 10.96
CA GLU A 787 -5.02 -16.52 10.88
C GLU A 787 -5.21 -17.05 9.46
N HIS A 788 -6.34 -16.76 8.84
CA HIS A 788 -6.65 -17.17 7.47
C HIS A 788 -5.69 -16.56 6.43
N LEU A 789 -5.33 -15.27 6.54
CA LEU A 789 -4.33 -14.67 5.66
C LEU A 789 -2.99 -15.42 5.72
N TYR A 790 -2.58 -15.76 6.92
CA TYR A 790 -1.35 -16.53 7.15
C TYR A 790 -1.43 -17.93 6.54
N GLU A 791 -2.52 -18.65 6.75
CA GLU A 791 -2.75 -19.97 6.16
C GLU A 791 -2.80 -19.92 4.62
N MET A 792 -3.42 -18.89 4.04
CA MET A 792 -3.46 -18.69 2.58
C MET A 792 -2.09 -18.35 2.00
N ASP A 793 -1.23 -17.60 2.72
CA ASP A 793 0.15 -17.37 2.30
C ASP A 793 0.93 -18.69 2.27
N TYR A 794 0.79 -19.55 3.27
CA TYR A 794 1.38 -20.91 3.27
C TYR A 794 0.86 -21.80 2.13
N LEU A 795 -0.44 -21.79 1.90
CA LEU A 795 -1.04 -22.54 0.80
C LEU A 795 -0.43 -22.09 -0.53
N LYS A 796 -0.29 -20.77 -0.74
CA LYS A 796 0.29 -20.20 -1.95
C LYS A 796 1.75 -20.62 -2.18
N GLU A 797 2.57 -20.71 -1.13
CA GLU A 797 3.95 -21.18 -1.23
C GLU A 797 4.04 -22.66 -1.64
N GLY A 798 3.18 -23.51 -1.06
CA GLY A 798 3.17 -24.95 -1.31
C GLY A 798 2.45 -25.38 -2.60
N ILE A 799 1.52 -24.58 -3.10
CA ILE A 799 0.60 -24.99 -4.17
C ILE A 799 1.29 -25.30 -5.50
N GLY A 800 2.44 -24.69 -5.76
CA GLY A 800 3.25 -24.92 -6.96
C GLY A 800 3.68 -26.37 -7.14
N LEU A 801 3.81 -27.13 -6.05
CA LEU A 801 4.17 -28.56 -6.05
C LEU A 801 3.05 -29.42 -6.64
N ARG A 802 1.77 -28.96 -6.61
CA ARG A 802 0.64 -29.67 -7.21
C ARG A 802 0.78 -29.84 -8.73
N ALA A 803 1.56 -28.97 -9.39
CA ALA A 803 1.88 -29.12 -10.80
C ALA A 803 2.61 -30.43 -11.14
N MET A 804 3.36 -31.02 -10.21
CA MET A 804 3.99 -32.33 -10.38
C MET A 804 2.95 -33.44 -10.53
N GLY A 805 1.76 -33.31 -9.88
CA GLY A 805 0.62 -34.18 -10.01
C GLY A 805 -0.28 -33.89 -11.23
N GLN A 806 0.18 -33.07 -12.21
CA GLN A 806 -0.58 -32.62 -13.38
C GLN A 806 -1.87 -31.88 -13.06
N ARG A 807 -1.96 -31.27 -11.87
CA ARG A 807 -3.07 -30.39 -11.44
C ARG A 807 -2.69 -28.95 -11.68
N ASP A 808 -3.66 -28.11 -12.04
CA ASP A 808 -3.44 -26.68 -12.19
C ASP A 808 -3.34 -26.03 -10.79
N PRO A 809 -2.17 -25.46 -10.41
CA PRO A 809 -1.99 -24.88 -9.08
C PRO A 809 -3.00 -23.79 -8.72
N LEU A 810 -3.48 -23.02 -9.72
CA LEU A 810 -4.44 -21.95 -9.46
C LEU A 810 -5.84 -22.52 -9.15
N VAL A 811 -6.23 -23.63 -9.78
CA VAL A 811 -7.51 -24.30 -9.51
C VAL A 811 -7.48 -24.88 -8.11
N GLU A 812 -6.42 -25.61 -7.77
CA GLU A 812 -6.24 -26.18 -6.42
C GLU A 812 -6.21 -25.06 -5.34
N TYR A 813 -5.52 -23.96 -5.60
CA TYR A 813 -5.50 -22.81 -4.68
C TYR A 813 -6.90 -22.21 -4.45
N LYS A 814 -7.73 -22.15 -5.50
CA LYS A 814 -9.12 -21.68 -5.38
C LYS A 814 -9.98 -22.62 -4.56
N ASP A 815 -9.87 -23.91 -4.81
CA ASP A 815 -10.71 -24.93 -4.18
C ASP A 815 -10.32 -25.13 -2.71
N GLU A 816 -9.02 -25.30 -2.40
CA GLU A 816 -8.53 -25.40 -1.02
C GLU A 816 -8.79 -24.11 -0.23
N GLY A 817 -8.51 -22.93 -0.85
CA GLY A 817 -8.76 -21.63 -0.22
C GLY A 817 -10.24 -21.33 0.04
N ALA A 818 -11.15 -21.83 -0.80
CA ALA A 818 -12.58 -21.69 -0.56
C ALA A 818 -13.04 -22.55 0.63
N GLN A 819 -12.50 -23.76 0.79
CA GLN A 819 -12.78 -24.64 1.94
C GLN A 819 -12.26 -24.03 3.24
N MET A 820 -11.02 -23.51 3.24
CA MET A 820 -10.43 -22.83 4.40
C MET A 820 -11.24 -21.59 4.79
N PHE A 821 -11.68 -20.79 3.81
CA PHE A 821 -12.51 -19.62 4.04
C PHE A 821 -13.87 -19.98 4.67
N GLN A 822 -14.53 -21.05 4.15
CA GLN A 822 -15.79 -21.52 4.71
C GLN A 822 -15.63 -21.98 6.17
N ALA A 823 -14.59 -22.74 6.47
CA ALA A 823 -14.27 -23.19 7.83
C ALA A 823 -14.00 -21.98 8.76
N MET A 824 -13.29 -20.95 8.28
CA MET A 824 -13.08 -19.72 9.03
C MET A 824 -14.42 -19.02 9.34
N VAL A 825 -15.32 -18.90 8.37
CA VAL A 825 -16.63 -18.26 8.55
C VAL A 825 -17.47 -19.01 9.59
N GLU A 826 -17.44 -20.33 9.58
CA GLU A 826 -18.11 -21.15 10.59
C GLU A 826 -17.51 -20.91 11.99
N ARG A 827 -16.19 -20.91 12.12
CA ARG A 827 -15.51 -20.56 13.37
C ARG A 827 -15.85 -19.13 13.86
N ILE A 828 -16.00 -18.14 12.96
CA ILE A 828 -16.44 -16.79 13.33
C ILE A 828 -17.82 -16.85 14.00
N ARG A 829 -18.76 -17.62 13.49
CA ARG A 829 -20.10 -17.77 14.04
C ARG A 829 -20.06 -18.40 15.44
N GLU A 830 -19.40 -19.54 15.56
CA GLU A 830 -19.27 -20.31 16.79
C GLU A 830 -18.57 -19.50 17.90
N GLU A 831 -17.40 -18.93 17.59
CA GLU A 831 -16.61 -18.21 18.59
C GLU A 831 -17.26 -16.86 18.98
N SER A 832 -17.99 -16.21 18.07
CA SER A 832 -18.75 -15.00 18.41
C SER A 832 -19.81 -15.30 19.46
N VAL A 833 -20.57 -16.36 19.31
CA VAL A 833 -21.56 -16.81 20.28
C VAL A 833 -20.89 -17.15 21.62
N GLN A 834 -19.86 -17.99 21.59
CA GLN A 834 -19.13 -18.39 22.79
C GLN A 834 -18.56 -17.20 23.57
N GLN A 835 -17.93 -16.25 22.88
CA GLN A 835 -17.30 -15.12 23.54
C GLN A 835 -18.31 -14.12 24.09
N VAL A 836 -19.46 -13.91 23.44
CA VAL A 836 -20.53 -13.04 23.98
C VAL A 836 -20.99 -13.56 25.35
N PHE A 837 -21.33 -14.84 25.48
CA PHE A 837 -21.73 -15.43 26.76
C PHE A 837 -20.58 -15.43 27.78
N SER A 838 -19.37 -15.73 27.36
CA SER A 838 -18.19 -15.75 28.24
C SER A 838 -17.90 -14.38 28.85
N TYR A 839 -17.91 -13.31 28.05
CA TYR A 839 -17.66 -11.96 28.54
C TYR A 839 -18.81 -11.43 29.39
N ALA A 840 -20.07 -11.68 29.03
CA ALA A 840 -21.21 -11.33 29.84
C ALA A 840 -21.10 -11.95 31.26
N LYS A 841 -20.75 -13.24 31.35
CA LYS A 841 -20.49 -13.94 32.61
C LYS A 841 -19.32 -13.36 33.41
N GLN A 842 -18.27 -12.83 32.74
CA GLN A 842 -17.18 -12.16 33.41
C GLN A 842 -17.63 -10.86 34.07
N PHE A 843 -18.51 -10.07 33.45
CA PHE A 843 -19.09 -8.88 34.07
C PHE A 843 -19.95 -9.22 35.30
N GLU A 844 -20.75 -10.30 35.22
CA GLU A 844 -21.53 -10.76 36.37
C GLU A 844 -20.63 -11.19 37.57
N ARG A 845 -19.56 -11.94 37.29
CA ARG A 845 -18.60 -12.35 38.31
C ARG A 845 -17.85 -11.16 38.93
N ALA A 846 -17.51 -10.17 38.11
CA ALA A 846 -16.82 -8.97 38.59
C ALA A 846 -17.77 -8.14 39.53
N LEU A 847 -19.06 -8.07 39.18
CA LEU A 847 -20.04 -7.40 40.05
C LEU A 847 -20.22 -8.13 41.40
N ALA A 848 -20.38 -9.46 41.35
CA ALA A 848 -20.51 -10.26 42.56
C ALA A 848 -19.28 -10.14 43.47
N ALA A 849 -18.05 -10.15 42.90
CA ALA A 849 -16.83 -9.95 43.67
C ALA A 849 -16.77 -8.54 44.32
N ALA A 850 -17.17 -7.50 43.59
CA ALA A 850 -17.23 -6.14 44.12
C ALA A 850 -18.25 -5.98 45.26
N GLU A 851 -19.38 -6.69 45.16
CA GLU A 851 -20.41 -6.71 46.23
C GLU A 851 -19.95 -7.48 47.47
N GLU A 852 -19.22 -8.59 47.30
CA GLU A 852 -18.61 -9.34 48.41
C GLU A 852 -17.55 -8.51 49.15
N GLU A 853 -16.68 -7.79 48.43
CA GLU A 853 -15.67 -6.90 49.01
C GLU A 853 -16.33 -5.74 49.78
N ALA A 854 -17.37 -5.14 49.21
CA ALA A 854 -18.14 -4.08 49.87
C ALA A 854 -18.89 -4.59 51.10
N GLY A 855 -19.52 -5.78 51.00
CA GLY A 855 -20.20 -6.46 52.12
C GLY A 855 -19.26 -6.92 53.24
N GLY A 856 -18.07 -7.39 52.88
CA GLY A 856 -17.00 -7.78 53.82
C GLY A 856 -16.43 -6.60 54.60
N SER A 857 -16.35 -5.40 53.97
CA SER A 857 -15.93 -4.16 54.63
C SER A 857 -16.94 -3.70 55.71
N ILE A 858 -18.24 -3.88 55.47
CA ILE A 858 -19.30 -3.56 56.44
C ILE A 858 -19.31 -4.58 57.59
N ALA A 859 -19.06 -5.86 57.30
CA ALA A 859 -18.99 -6.92 58.34
C ALA A 859 -17.73 -6.82 59.20
N SER A 860 -16.60 -6.35 58.68
CA SER A 860 -15.37 -6.15 59.47
C SER A 860 -15.40 -4.89 60.33
N ALA A 861 -16.27 -3.93 60.04
CA ALA A 861 -16.51 -2.75 60.89
C ALA A 861 -17.46 -3.04 62.08
N SER A 862 -18.14 -4.22 62.09
CA SER A 862 -19.09 -4.59 63.13
C SER A 862 -18.52 -5.55 64.19
N VAL A 863 -17.27 -5.95 64.14
CA VAL A 863 -16.61 -6.81 65.17
C VAL A 863 -15.55 -6.02 65.93
N ALA A 864 -16.00 -5.25 66.94
CA ALA A 864 -15.15 -4.77 68.02
C ALA A 864 -15.53 -5.47 69.28
N PRO A 865 -14.58 -5.90 70.20
CA PRO A 865 -14.87 -6.82 71.30
C PRO A 865 -15.56 -6.15 72.47
N GLU A 866 -16.48 -6.96 73.04
CA GLU A 866 -17.23 -6.77 74.27
C GLU A 866 -16.34 -6.58 75.47
N GLN A 867 -16.46 -5.44 76.18
CA GLN A 867 -16.47 -5.36 77.65
C GLN A 867 -16.99 -3.99 78.18
N ALA A 868 -18.24 -4.01 78.63
CA ALA A 868 -18.88 -3.54 79.86
C ALA A 868 -18.64 -2.11 80.36
N PRO A 869 -19.58 -1.48 81.17
CA PRO A 869 -21.01 -1.70 81.31
C PRO A 869 -21.85 -0.42 81.19
N ALA A 870 -23.12 -0.64 81.00
CA ALA A 870 -24.30 0.25 81.02
C ALA A 870 -24.15 1.71 81.48
N SER A 871 -24.55 2.65 80.59
CA SER A 871 -25.50 3.74 80.97
C SER A 871 -26.16 4.25 79.69
N SER A 872 -27.43 4.41 79.74
CA SER A 872 -28.35 4.88 78.69
C SER A 872 -28.01 6.25 78.14
N GLU A 873 -28.03 6.36 76.83
CA GLU A 873 -28.68 7.48 76.15
C GLU A 873 -28.60 7.20 74.59
N THR A 874 -29.79 7.17 74.01
CA THR A 874 -29.96 7.07 72.56
C THR A 874 -29.48 8.36 71.87
N ALA A 875 -28.33 8.35 71.25
CA ALA A 875 -27.94 9.38 70.30
C ALA A 875 -28.05 8.82 68.85
N GLU A 876 -28.84 9.46 68.03
CA GLU A 876 -28.88 9.26 66.60
C GLU A 876 -27.47 9.57 66.06
N PRO A 877 -26.97 8.80 65.03
CA PRO A 877 -25.65 9.05 64.46
C PRO A 877 -25.63 10.44 63.81
N SER A 878 -24.56 11.18 63.99
CA SER A 878 -24.39 12.52 63.49
C SER A 878 -24.32 12.52 61.96
N VAL A 879 -24.84 13.60 61.33
CA VAL A 879 -24.79 13.79 59.87
C VAL A 879 -23.36 13.64 59.32
N GLU A 880 -22.33 13.88 60.14
CA GLU A 880 -20.93 13.71 59.74
C GLU A 880 -20.52 12.23 59.75
N GLU A 881 -21.08 11.35 60.57
CA GLU A 881 -20.79 9.90 60.51
C GLU A 881 -21.48 9.21 59.34
N VAL A 882 -22.70 9.65 58.96
CA VAL A 882 -23.40 9.19 57.76
C VAL A 882 -22.65 9.64 56.50
N ALA A 883 -22.22 10.90 56.45
CA ALA A 883 -21.43 11.43 55.34
C ALA A 883 -20.05 10.79 55.21
N ALA A 884 -19.41 10.40 56.32
CA ALA A 884 -18.14 9.66 56.29
C ALA A 884 -18.33 8.21 55.82
N ALA A 885 -19.44 7.55 56.18
CA ALA A 885 -19.76 6.20 55.71
C ALA A 885 -20.14 6.21 54.20
N GLU A 886 -20.92 7.20 53.74
CA GLU A 886 -21.21 7.38 52.31
C GLU A 886 -19.96 7.74 51.50
N SER A 887 -19.02 8.52 52.07
CA SER A 887 -17.74 8.82 51.44
C SER A 887 -16.84 7.59 51.35
N ALA A 888 -16.75 6.78 52.39
CA ALA A 888 -15.97 5.54 52.41
C ALA A 888 -16.56 4.46 51.48
N ALA A 889 -17.88 4.32 51.42
CA ALA A 889 -18.57 3.44 50.47
C ALA A 889 -18.36 3.90 49.00
N SER A 890 -18.34 5.22 48.77
CA SER A 890 -18.04 5.81 47.46
C SER A 890 -16.58 5.62 47.03
N GLU A 891 -15.64 5.61 48.00
CA GLU A 891 -14.21 5.39 47.73
C GLU A 891 -13.91 3.92 47.49
N ALA A 892 -14.49 3.00 48.23
CA ALA A 892 -14.41 1.55 48.00
C ALA A 892 -15.05 1.12 46.67
N ALA A 893 -16.18 1.73 46.30
CA ALA A 893 -16.80 1.52 45.00
C ALA A 893 -15.91 2.06 43.85
N ARG A 894 -15.21 3.17 44.06
CA ARG A 894 -14.24 3.71 43.08
C ARG A 894 -12.98 2.85 42.96
N GLU A 895 -12.50 2.27 44.05
CA GLU A 895 -11.35 1.34 44.03
C GLU A 895 -11.72 -0.01 43.39
N ALA A 896 -12.91 -0.56 43.67
CA ALA A 896 -13.43 -1.76 43.03
C ALA A 896 -13.64 -1.54 41.51
N VAL A 897 -14.16 -0.38 41.10
CA VAL A 897 -14.25 0.04 39.67
C VAL A 897 -12.86 0.21 39.06
N ALA A 898 -11.89 0.74 39.82
CA ALA A 898 -10.51 0.86 39.32
C ALA A 898 -9.83 -0.50 39.21
N HIS A 899 -10.07 -1.41 40.10
CA HIS A 899 -9.58 -2.79 40.07
C HIS A 899 -10.24 -3.59 38.93
N ALA A 900 -11.55 -3.52 38.79
CA ALA A 900 -12.29 -4.09 37.67
C ALA A 900 -11.83 -3.51 36.33
N ARG A 901 -11.51 -2.21 36.27
CA ARG A 901 -10.87 -1.59 35.08
C ARG A 901 -9.47 -2.14 34.79
N SER A 902 -8.68 -2.52 35.80
CA SER A 902 -7.36 -3.07 35.58
C SER A 902 -7.40 -4.53 35.11
N VAL A 903 -8.37 -5.31 35.56
CA VAL A 903 -8.59 -6.71 35.21
C VAL A 903 -9.36 -6.85 33.89
N MET A 904 -10.33 -5.97 33.62
CA MET A 904 -11.24 -6.05 32.49
C MET A 904 -11.04 -4.93 31.43
N GLY A 905 -10.05 -4.10 31.59
CA GLY A 905 -9.80 -2.94 30.70
C GLY A 905 -9.53 -3.26 29.24
N ASN A 906 -9.46 -4.54 28.87
CA ASN A 906 -9.22 -5.02 27.52
C ASN A 906 -10.27 -6.03 27.01
N VAL A 907 -11.43 -6.16 27.68
CA VAL A 907 -12.49 -7.04 27.20
C VAL A 907 -12.92 -6.62 25.80
N GLY A 908 -12.69 -7.51 24.82
CA GLY A 908 -13.01 -7.26 23.40
C GLY A 908 -12.10 -6.24 22.67
N ARG A 909 -11.09 -5.64 23.34
CA ARG A 909 -10.09 -4.79 22.66
C ARG A 909 -8.79 -5.56 22.48
N GLN A 910 -8.45 -5.90 21.25
CA GLN A 910 -7.09 -6.36 20.95
C GLN A 910 -6.13 -5.16 21.10
N LYS A 911 -5.00 -5.38 21.78
CA LYS A 911 -3.90 -4.41 21.73
C LYS A 911 -3.46 -4.26 20.28
N ALA A 912 -3.52 -3.04 19.75
CA ALA A 912 -2.87 -2.76 18.49
C ALA A 912 -1.40 -3.22 18.57
N PRO A 913 -0.87 -3.91 17.55
CA PRO A 913 0.49 -4.41 17.58
C PRO A 913 1.46 -3.25 17.82
N SER A 914 2.39 -3.44 18.75
CA SER A 914 3.32 -2.40 19.21
C SER A 914 4.32 -1.95 18.15
N ARG A 915 4.47 -2.71 17.08
CA ARG A 915 5.23 -2.38 15.86
C ARG A 915 4.51 -2.99 14.67
N VAL A 916 4.23 -2.19 13.65
CA VAL A 916 3.78 -2.64 12.34
C VAL A 916 4.84 -2.31 11.30
N SER A 917 5.04 -3.21 10.35
CA SER A 917 5.89 -3.01 9.19
C SER A 917 5.01 -2.85 7.95
N TYR A 918 5.40 -1.95 7.07
CA TYR A 918 4.72 -1.70 5.80
C TYR A 918 5.64 -2.16 4.67
N SER A 919 5.11 -2.92 3.72
CA SER A 919 5.85 -3.42 2.56
C SER A 919 5.13 -3.07 1.27
N SER A 920 5.88 -2.51 0.33
CA SER A 920 5.43 -2.17 -1.03
C SER A 920 6.57 -2.38 -2.03
N ALA A 921 6.34 -2.10 -3.30
CA ALA A 921 7.36 -2.15 -4.35
C ALA A 921 8.57 -1.23 -4.08
N GLU A 922 8.39 -0.13 -3.34
CA GLU A 922 9.46 0.79 -2.94
C GLU A 922 10.30 0.30 -1.73
N GLY A 923 9.88 -0.80 -1.09
CA GLY A 923 10.54 -1.42 0.05
C GLY A 923 9.69 -1.42 1.34
N SER A 924 10.16 -2.14 2.36
CA SER A 924 9.50 -2.21 3.66
C SER A 924 10.03 -1.13 4.60
N ALA A 925 9.14 -0.36 5.23
CA ALA A 925 9.46 0.58 6.29
C ALA A 925 8.87 0.11 7.63
N SER A 926 9.66 0.07 8.71
CA SER A 926 9.12 -0.17 10.06
C SER A 926 8.65 1.16 10.65
N GLY A 927 7.34 1.34 10.74
CA GLY A 927 6.71 2.46 11.45
C GLY A 927 6.41 2.07 12.88
N ALA A 928 6.80 2.88 13.87
CA ALA A 928 6.20 2.78 15.20
C ALA A 928 4.79 3.37 15.10
N SER A 929 3.75 2.58 15.46
CA SER A 929 2.41 3.14 15.67
C SER A 929 2.51 4.33 16.61
N PRO A 930 1.80 5.43 16.39
CA PRO A 930 1.71 6.52 17.35
C PRO A 930 0.78 6.11 18.51
N SER A 931 1.17 5.06 19.27
CA SER A 931 0.58 4.81 20.57
C SER A 931 1.14 5.84 21.53
N GLY A 932 0.26 6.57 22.20
CA GLY A 932 0.54 7.67 23.11
C GLY A 932 1.72 7.42 24.04
N GLY A 933 2.88 7.87 23.67
CA GLY A 933 4.07 7.83 24.51
C GLY A 933 3.83 8.56 25.80
N ASN A 934 4.09 7.87 26.91
CA ASN A 934 3.90 8.31 28.27
C ASN A 934 4.57 9.70 28.47
N ARG A 935 3.89 10.60 29.19
CA ARG A 935 4.32 12.01 29.43
C ARG A 935 5.76 12.12 29.96
N ALA A 936 6.30 11.04 30.55
CA ALA A 936 7.67 10.93 31.03
C ALA A 936 8.72 10.81 29.89
N GLU A 937 8.40 10.09 28.81
CA GLU A 937 9.30 9.90 27.65
C GLU A 937 9.40 11.17 26.80
N ARG A 938 8.29 11.91 26.64
CA ARG A 938 8.28 13.22 26.00
C ARG A 938 9.17 14.26 26.75
N ARG A 939 9.20 14.19 28.09
CA ARG A 939 10.09 15.03 28.92
C ARG A 939 11.57 14.62 28.81
N ALA A 940 11.87 13.33 28.65
CA ALA A 940 13.24 12.85 28.46
C ALA A 940 13.80 13.22 27.08
N ALA A 941 12.99 13.14 26.02
CA ALA A 941 13.36 13.55 24.67
C ALA A 941 13.59 15.08 24.56
N ALA A 942 12.74 15.89 25.20
CA ALA A 942 12.91 17.34 25.25
C ALA A 942 14.18 17.78 26.04
N LYS A 943 14.57 17.00 27.07
CA LYS A 943 15.77 17.26 27.85
C LYS A 943 17.07 16.89 27.12
N LYS A 944 17.00 15.92 26.19
CA LYS A 944 18.12 15.52 25.31
C LYS A 944 18.34 16.53 24.16
N ARG A 945 17.28 17.18 23.64
CA ARG A 945 17.38 18.25 22.62
C ARG A 945 17.92 19.58 23.15
N ARG A 946 17.87 19.84 24.46
CA ARG A 946 18.46 21.06 25.10
C ARG A 946 19.92 20.90 25.52
N ARG A 947 20.55 19.73 25.27
CA ARG A 947 21.97 19.46 25.58
C ARG A 947 22.84 19.13 24.35
N ARG A 948 22.32 19.36 23.15
CA ARG A 948 23.11 19.39 21.90
C ARG A 948 23.11 20.80 21.35
#